data_79b7a74be9733e52d9da355339cc6347
#
_entry.id   79b7a74be9733e52d9da355339cc6347
#
_cell.length_a   1.000
_cell.length_b   1.000
_cell.length_c   1.000
_cell.angle_alpha   90.00
_cell.angle_beta   90.00
_cell.angle_gamma   90.00
#
_symmetry.space_group_name_H-M   'P 1'
#
loop_
_entity.id
_entity.type
_entity.pdbx_description
1 polymer ?
#
loop_
_entity_poly.entity_id
_entity_poly.type
_entity_poly.pdbx_seq_one_letter_code
_entity_poly.pdbx_strand_id
1 'polypeptide(L)'
;MPLSKADQSRADELANRASLAFAESDLARVRQLYGEVLKIDPNHPVAHYWLGYLDCREGKHEAGAKHLMISCEVALETAPWLAPDSLVELGMAFNILGREVEATERFAIVLERFPAYAEGQLNLARDLEADEHMVESAIDACHRGLLVNGGHHGLLKKTAELLEREARWDEAADFWSHLGAITNPNPDIHLRIGLCLMRHGEADSQAVRAEFEKALKIDPNHEAATFALVEQLDVLGQCDKVIRCLECLIKAKPDSPRVPLTLANFLRKYDRLEEAIPQWRAGLAKAPEWDDSWRDLGLGLEHLDRLDEAIDAYRQAVAANHECSENHRYLGSALQDAGQLDDALEAYSLATEADPENAEAHWGRFWVRAIRGEFPEAWEDYEWRWKLRHRTTPELDDAAPLWEGEDLFGETFFLRAEQGYGDTLQMIRYASVLQEMGATVKVGCPPALARLFKDVPGVSEVITGNAGTVRFHSHQAMFSLPRILGTTLATIPDNVPYINVPDSIGVDLPATEGFFRIGLTWHGSGSQSPDRRSVPFGQILPLLEQERAMFFALQLGEASHDPARAGVGNSIADLSPLMDDFASTAALIQQLDLVITIDTSVAHLAGALGKPTWLLLSAAADWRWLLGRDDSPWYPSIRLFRQTKLGDWSDPLVRLREELARMV
;
A
#
# COMPACT_ATOMS: atom_id res chain seq x y z
N MET A 1 68.19 40.58 -2.02
CA MET A 1 69.34 39.67 -1.65
C MET A 1 68.75 38.33 -1.43
N PRO A 2 69.41 37.25 -1.81
CA PRO A 2 68.93 35.90 -1.52
C PRO A 2 68.83 35.69 0.01
N LEU A 3 67.79 35.03 0.45
CA LEU A 3 67.56 34.72 1.85
C LEU A 3 68.72 33.87 2.44
N SER A 4 69.02 34.04 3.71
CA SER A 4 69.96 33.12 4.36
C SER A 4 69.37 31.71 4.46
N LYS A 5 70.22 30.68 4.46
CA LYS A 5 69.74 29.27 4.64
C LYS A 5 68.89 29.07 5.91
N ALA A 6 69.14 29.84 6.97
CA ALA A 6 68.41 29.81 8.20
C ALA A 6 67.00 30.43 8.06
N ASP A 7 66.90 31.56 7.36
CA ASP A 7 65.63 32.21 7.04
C ASP A 7 64.75 31.36 6.13
N GLN A 8 65.36 30.73 5.10
CA GLN A 8 64.66 29.79 4.21
C GLN A 8 64.07 28.63 4.97
N SER A 9 64.88 27.95 5.81
CA SER A 9 64.43 26.83 6.61
C SER A 9 63.29 27.20 7.57
N ARG A 10 63.33 28.43 8.13
CA ARG A 10 62.33 28.93 9.04
C ARG A 10 61.02 29.26 8.31
N ALA A 11 61.08 29.82 7.08
CA ALA A 11 59.91 30.08 6.23
C ALA A 11 59.24 28.76 5.83
N ASP A 12 60.00 27.72 5.44
CA ASP A 12 59.51 26.40 5.08
C ASP A 12 58.82 25.70 6.26
N GLU A 13 59.41 25.81 7.48
CA GLU A 13 58.78 25.25 8.69
C GLU A 13 57.42 25.93 9.02
N LEU A 14 57.33 27.23 8.93
CA LEU A 14 56.09 27.98 9.13
C LEU A 14 55.04 27.64 8.07
N ALA A 15 55.45 27.49 6.81
CA ALA A 15 54.58 27.10 5.71
C ALA A 15 54.02 25.68 5.91
N ASN A 16 54.82 24.74 6.37
CA ASN A 16 54.38 23.38 6.71
C ASN A 16 53.36 23.39 7.88
N ARG A 17 53.60 24.19 8.90
CA ARG A 17 52.65 24.37 10.02
C ARG A 17 51.34 25.02 9.56
N ALA A 18 51.38 25.94 8.60
CA ALA A 18 50.18 26.54 8.01
C ALA A 18 49.37 25.49 7.23
N SER A 19 50.05 24.60 6.49
CA SER A 19 49.39 23.50 5.78
C SER A 19 48.67 22.54 6.72
N LEU A 20 49.30 22.24 7.87
CA LEU A 20 48.67 21.43 8.93
C LEU A 20 47.43 22.14 9.54
N ALA A 21 47.54 23.43 9.85
CA ALA A 21 46.41 24.22 10.35
C ALA A 21 45.25 24.29 9.32
N PHE A 22 45.53 24.26 8.03
CA PHE A 22 44.51 24.17 6.98
C PHE A 22 43.76 22.85 7.01
N ALA A 23 44.50 21.72 7.19
CA ALA A 23 43.92 20.41 7.35
C ALA A 23 43.01 20.29 8.60
N GLU A 24 43.31 21.10 9.64
CA GLU A 24 42.51 21.24 10.86
C GLU A 24 41.37 22.27 10.71
N SER A 25 41.18 22.87 9.53
CA SER A 25 40.21 23.90 9.25
C SER A 25 40.35 25.20 10.06
N ASP A 26 41.53 25.45 10.66
CA ASP A 26 41.83 26.67 11.42
C ASP A 26 42.36 27.77 10.49
N LEU A 27 41.43 28.38 9.74
CA LEU A 27 41.75 29.41 8.74
C LEU A 27 42.38 30.70 9.35
N ALA A 28 42.05 31.00 10.58
CA ALA A 28 42.68 32.14 11.30
C ALA A 28 44.17 31.92 11.54
N ARG A 29 44.52 30.69 11.98
CA ARG A 29 45.90 30.27 12.19
C ARG A 29 46.68 30.15 10.88
N VAL A 30 46.01 29.65 9.80
CA VAL A 30 46.59 29.63 8.45
C VAL A 30 47.00 31.03 8.02
N ARG A 31 46.11 31.99 8.15
CA ARG A 31 46.37 33.44 7.83
C ARG A 31 47.54 34.00 8.64
N GLN A 32 47.56 33.76 9.96
CA GLN A 32 48.66 34.19 10.82
C GLN A 32 50.00 33.65 10.37
N LEU A 33 50.08 32.32 10.17
CA LEU A 33 51.32 31.62 9.87
C LEU A 33 51.88 32.06 8.51
N TYR A 34 51.06 32.13 7.45
CA TYR A 34 51.49 32.65 6.16
C TYR A 34 51.87 34.15 6.23
N GLY A 35 51.21 34.96 7.05
CA GLY A 35 51.62 36.32 7.29
C GLY A 35 53.02 36.41 7.99
N GLU A 36 53.39 35.44 8.83
CA GLU A 36 54.72 35.34 9.42
C GLU A 36 55.74 34.88 8.37
N VAL A 37 55.35 33.97 7.45
CA VAL A 37 56.20 33.56 6.32
C VAL A 37 56.60 34.77 5.45
N LEU A 38 55.59 35.63 5.09
CA LEU A 38 55.84 36.82 4.27
C LEU A 38 56.72 37.90 4.95
N LYS A 39 56.82 37.89 6.29
CA LYS A 39 57.79 38.74 7.00
C LYS A 39 59.25 38.29 6.82
N ILE A 40 59.44 36.99 6.58
CA ILE A 40 60.76 36.37 6.37
C ILE A 40 61.08 36.36 4.86
N ASP A 41 60.16 35.90 4.05
CA ASP A 41 60.24 35.86 2.60
C ASP A 41 59.06 36.59 1.97
N PRO A 42 59.21 37.90 1.62
CA PRO A 42 58.17 38.73 1.06
C PRO A 42 57.66 38.26 -0.32
N ASN A 43 58.33 37.34 -0.99
CA ASN A 43 57.95 36.80 -2.30
C ASN A 43 57.62 35.32 -2.25
N HIS A 44 57.32 34.74 -1.07
CA HIS A 44 57.04 33.33 -0.94
C HIS A 44 55.72 32.94 -1.68
N PRO A 45 55.80 32.15 -2.77
CA PRO A 45 54.65 31.96 -3.68
C PRO A 45 53.45 31.27 -3.00
N VAL A 46 53.73 30.25 -2.16
CA VAL A 46 52.65 29.51 -1.46
C VAL A 46 51.94 30.39 -0.44
N ALA A 47 52.69 31.25 0.29
CA ALA A 47 52.10 32.17 1.24
C ALA A 47 51.22 33.22 0.58
N HIS A 48 51.66 33.76 -0.56
CA HIS A 48 50.85 34.66 -1.39
C HIS A 48 49.60 33.96 -1.96
N TYR A 49 49.73 32.72 -2.45
CA TYR A 49 48.57 31.94 -2.93
C TYR A 49 47.51 31.81 -1.84
N TRP A 50 47.85 31.30 -0.68
CA TRP A 50 46.88 31.06 0.37
C TRP A 50 46.31 32.33 0.97
N LEU A 51 47.09 33.39 1.16
CA LEU A 51 46.53 34.67 1.61
C LEU A 51 45.61 35.27 0.58
N GLY A 52 45.97 35.20 -0.70
CA GLY A 52 45.10 35.65 -1.77
C GLY A 52 43.81 34.86 -1.89
N TYR A 53 43.89 33.55 -1.81
CA TYR A 53 42.74 32.66 -1.77
C TYR A 53 41.78 32.98 -0.60
N LEU A 54 42.31 33.12 0.64
CA LEU A 54 41.53 33.46 1.81
C LEU A 54 40.88 34.87 1.71
N ASP A 55 41.60 35.86 1.16
CA ASP A 55 41.04 37.21 0.95
C ASP A 55 39.88 37.18 -0.06
N CYS A 56 39.98 36.39 -1.14
CA CYS A 56 38.90 36.22 -2.11
C CYS A 56 37.68 35.54 -1.48
N ARG A 57 37.88 34.50 -0.66
CA ARG A 57 36.80 33.81 0.06
C ARG A 57 36.09 34.71 1.10
N GLU A 58 36.78 35.69 1.65
CA GLU A 58 36.22 36.74 2.53
C GLU A 58 35.59 37.93 1.78
N GLY A 59 35.51 37.86 0.45
CA GLY A 59 34.95 38.93 -0.36
C GLY A 59 35.91 40.11 -0.60
N LYS A 60 37.20 40.00 -0.18
CA LYS A 60 38.22 41.05 -0.32
C LYS A 60 38.97 40.86 -1.67
N HIS A 61 38.27 40.80 -2.81
CA HIS A 61 38.80 40.39 -4.11
C HIS A 61 39.95 41.24 -4.61
N GLU A 62 39.98 42.57 -4.37
CA GLU A 62 41.09 43.46 -4.73
C GLU A 62 42.39 43.12 -3.97
N ALA A 63 42.26 42.81 -2.67
CA ALA A 63 43.41 42.42 -1.86
C ALA A 63 43.89 41.01 -2.24
N GLY A 64 42.94 40.07 -2.47
CA GLY A 64 43.21 38.75 -2.92
C GLY A 64 43.92 38.72 -4.28
N ALA A 65 43.46 39.49 -5.25
CA ALA A 65 44.10 39.61 -6.54
C ALA A 65 45.55 40.12 -6.44
N LYS A 66 45.88 41.06 -5.58
CA LYS A 66 47.26 41.52 -5.39
C LYS A 66 48.19 40.42 -4.87
N HIS A 67 47.74 39.63 -3.92
CA HIS A 67 48.49 38.49 -3.44
C HIS A 67 48.66 37.43 -4.54
N LEU A 68 47.58 37.07 -5.26
CA LEU A 68 47.60 36.09 -6.34
C LEU A 68 48.48 36.50 -7.52
N MET A 69 48.53 37.80 -7.85
CA MET A 69 49.45 38.30 -8.87
C MET A 69 50.92 38.00 -8.52
N ILE A 70 51.33 38.29 -7.28
CA ILE A 70 52.70 38.01 -6.82
C ILE A 70 52.94 36.48 -6.82
N SER A 71 51.95 35.71 -6.37
CA SER A 71 52.05 34.23 -6.40
C SER A 71 52.28 33.74 -7.85
N CYS A 72 51.51 34.22 -8.84
CA CYS A 72 51.65 33.83 -10.25
C CYS A 72 53.02 34.16 -10.79
N GLU A 73 53.48 35.38 -10.58
CA GLU A 73 54.81 35.82 -11.09
C GLU A 73 55.93 34.97 -10.57
N VAL A 74 55.93 34.69 -9.26
CA VAL A 74 57.00 33.93 -8.64
C VAL A 74 56.83 32.42 -8.89
N ALA A 75 55.63 31.89 -8.85
CA ALA A 75 55.39 30.46 -9.03
C ALA A 75 55.74 29.97 -10.43
N LEU A 76 55.58 30.77 -11.48
CA LEU A 76 55.94 30.40 -12.85
C LEU A 76 57.46 30.09 -12.97
N GLU A 77 58.31 30.66 -12.10
CA GLU A 77 59.76 30.46 -12.12
C GLU A 77 60.23 29.48 -11.06
N THR A 78 59.62 29.53 -9.82
CA THR A 78 60.15 28.83 -8.64
C THR A 78 59.30 27.66 -8.16
N ALA A 79 57.98 27.65 -8.46
CA ALA A 79 57.03 26.64 -8.04
C ALA A 79 56.01 26.31 -9.16
N PRO A 80 56.47 25.73 -10.32
CA PRO A 80 55.60 25.49 -11.49
C PRO A 80 54.36 24.64 -11.19
N TRP A 81 54.40 23.83 -10.16
CA TRP A 81 53.25 23.05 -9.73
C TRP A 81 52.10 23.88 -9.12
N LEU A 82 52.37 25.07 -8.57
CA LEU A 82 51.43 26.00 -7.98
C LEU A 82 50.91 27.03 -9.01
N ALA A 83 51.64 27.27 -10.09
CA ALA A 83 51.35 28.31 -11.04
C ALA A 83 49.95 28.18 -11.67
N PRO A 84 49.45 26.99 -12.10
CA PRO A 84 48.14 26.91 -12.69
C PRO A 84 47.03 27.26 -11.72
N ASP A 85 47.09 26.83 -10.45
CA ASP A 85 46.06 27.16 -9.43
C ASP A 85 46.08 28.67 -9.11
N SER A 86 47.27 29.26 -9.00
CA SER A 86 47.43 30.71 -8.78
C SER A 86 46.82 31.54 -9.90
N LEU A 87 47.03 31.11 -11.14
CA LEU A 87 46.49 31.78 -12.35
C LEU A 87 44.97 31.65 -12.44
N VAL A 88 44.43 30.47 -12.10
CA VAL A 88 42.96 30.23 -12.09
C VAL A 88 42.29 31.08 -11.01
N GLU A 89 42.78 31.05 -9.78
CA GLU A 89 42.21 31.84 -8.67
C GLU A 89 42.31 33.37 -8.98
N LEU A 90 43.40 33.83 -9.59
CA LEU A 90 43.53 35.22 -10.03
C LEU A 90 42.50 35.57 -11.15
N GLY A 91 42.32 34.67 -12.10
CA GLY A 91 41.31 34.83 -13.13
C GLY A 91 39.88 34.92 -12.56
N MET A 92 39.57 34.09 -11.59
CA MET A 92 38.28 34.13 -10.86
C MET A 92 38.10 35.45 -10.12
N ALA A 93 39.13 35.94 -9.44
CA ALA A 93 39.10 37.22 -8.73
C ALA A 93 38.85 38.37 -9.71
N PHE A 94 39.48 38.37 -10.87
CA PHE A 94 39.27 39.34 -11.93
C PHE A 94 37.87 39.33 -12.51
N ASN A 95 37.28 38.14 -12.73
CA ASN A 95 35.89 38.04 -13.19
C ASN A 95 34.93 38.69 -12.20
N ILE A 96 35.09 38.43 -10.89
CA ILE A 96 34.25 39.05 -9.84
C ILE A 96 34.42 40.56 -9.79
N LEU A 97 35.63 41.06 -10.09
CA LEU A 97 35.92 42.48 -10.16
C LEU A 97 35.46 43.16 -11.47
N GLY A 98 34.83 42.39 -12.38
CA GLY A 98 34.40 42.89 -13.68
C GLY A 98 35.57 43.11 -14.70
N ARG A 99 36.76 42.54 -14.44
CA ARG A 99 37.99 42.65 -15.28
C ARG A 99 38.10 41.43 -16.22
N GLU A 100 37.08 41.22 -17.06
CA GLU A 100 36.91 40.02 -17.89
C GLU A 100 38.07 39.74 -18.87
N VAL A 101 38.64 40.79 -19.48
CA VAL A 101 39.78 40.63 -20.41
C VAL A 101 40.98 40.03 -19.69
N GLU A 102 41.30 40.55 -18.49
CA GLU A 102 42.43 40.08 -17.72
C GLU A 102 42.18 38.66 -17.15
N ALA A 103 40.94 38.32 -16.79
CA ALA A 103 40.58 36.96 -16.42
C ALA A 103 40.80 35.96 -17.54
N THR A 104 40.32 36.30 -18.76
CA THR A 104 40.47 35.48 -19.96
C THR A 104 41.96 35.25 -20.31
N GLU A 105 42.80 36.29 -20.18
CA GLU A 105 44.24 36.16 -20.36
C GLU A 105 44.88 35.15 -19.38
N ARG A 106 44.44 35.13 -18.11
CA ARG A 106 44.97 34.18 -17.12
C ARG A 106 44.58 32.75 -17.47
N PHE A 107 43.31 32.49 -17.82
CA PHE A 107 42.87 31.18 -18.26
C PHE A 107 43.56 30.69 -19.53
N ALA A 108 43.80 31.59 -20.51
CA ALA A 108 44.53 31.28 -21.74
C ALA A 108 45.98 30.83 -21.45
N ILE A 109 46.65 31.49 -20.48
CA ILE A 109 48.01 31.08 -20.06
C ILE A 109 48.00 29.67 -19.46
N VAL A 110 46.96 29.33 -18.67
CA VAL A 110 46.84 27.97 -18.11
C VAL A 110 46.61 26.95 -19.21
N LEU A 111 45.71 27.23 -20.15
CA LEU A 111 45.44 26.34 -21.29
C LEU A 111 46.67 26.08 -22.16
N GLU A 112 47.48 27.16 -22.44
CA GLU A 112 48.68 27.05 -23.25
C GLU A 112 49.86 26.37 -22.56
N ARG A 113 50.13 26.73 -21.28
CA ARG A 113 51.31 26.25 -20.56
C ARG A 113 51.08 24.98 -19.73
N PHE A 114 49.83 24.72 -19.36
CA PHE A 114 49.42 23.58 -18.50
C PHE A 114 48.26 22.83 -19.14
N PRO A 115 48.38 22.24 -20.32
CA PRO A 115 47.29 21.64 -21.08
C PRO A 115 46.64 20.44 -20.32
N ALA A 116 47.36 19.81 -19.39
CA ALA A 116 46.86 18.73 -18.56
C ALA A 116 46.08 19.20 -17.32
N TYR A 117 45.90 20.51 -17.10
CA TYR A 117 45.25 21.02 -15.87
C TYR A 117 43.80 20.57 -15.74
N ALA A 118 43.01 20.62 -16.77
CA ALA A 118 41.62 20.18 -16.77
C ALA A 118 41.48 18.70 -16.42
N GLU A 119 42.38 17.84 -16.95
CA GLU A 119 42.40 16.40 -16.59
C GLU A 119 42.86 16.20 -15.15
N GLY A 120 43.78 17.01 -14.64
CA GLY A 120 44.18 17.01 -13.24
C GLY A 120 43.03 17.34 -12.30
N GLN A 121 42.21 18.34 -12.63
CA GLN A 121 41.02 18.71 -11.86
C GLN A 121 39.95 17.61 -11.93
N LEU A 122 39.77 16.91 -13.05
CA LEU A 122 38.89 15.78 -13.19
C LEU A 122 39.30 14.62 -12.27
N ASN A 123 40.60 14.31 -12.19
CA ASN A 123 41.10 13.27 -11.31
C ASN A 123 40.95 13.66 -9.84
N LEU A 124 41.23 14.91 -9.49
CA LEU A 124 40.98 15.43 -8.13
C LEU A 124 39.49 15.31 -7.74
N ALA A 125 38.59 15.65 -8.65
CA ALA A 125 37.16 15.52 -8.38
C ALA A 125 36.75 14.06 -8.15
N ARG A 126 37.32 13.10 -8.89
CA ARG A 126 37.08 11.66 -8.69
C ARG A 126 37.60 11.17 -7.34
N ASP A 127 38.77 11.65 -6.91
CA ASP A 127 39.34 11.29 -5.62
C ASP A 127 38.51 11.86 -4.45
N LEU A 128 38.03 13.11 -4.58
CA LEU A 128 37.22 13.78 -3.57
C LEU A 128 35.81 13.19 -3.45
N GLU A 129 35.20 12.73 -4.53
CA GLU A 129 33.82 12.16 -4.49
C GLU A 129 33.72 10.88 -3.66
N ALA A 130 34.82 10.21 -3.35
CA ALA A 130 34.84 9.02 -2.50
C ALA A 130 34.45 9.32 -1.03
N ASP A 131 34.59 10.58 -0.61
CA ASP A 131 34.17 11.08 0.70
C ASP A 131 32.90 11.93 0.55
N GLU A 132 31.80 11.50 1.21
CA GLU A 132 30.51 12.19 1.15
C GLU A 132 30.57 13.65 1.62
N HIS A 133 31.48 13.99 2.52
CA HIS A 133 31.67 15.38 3.00
C HIS A 133 32.45 16.27 2.05
N MET A 134 33.04 15.71 0.99
CA MET A 134 33.90 16.42 0.04
C MET A 134 33.27 16.65 -1.33
N VAL A 135 31.98 16.31 -1.50
CA VAL A 135 31.29 16.41 -2.79
C VAL A 135 31.29 17.84 -3.33
N GLU A 136 31.06 18.85 -2.50
CA GLU A 136 31.11 20.27 -2.92
C GLU A 136 32.52 20.68 -3.37
N SER A 137 33.56 20.14 -2.70
CA SER A 137 34.97 20.36 -3.12
C SER A 137 35.27 19.68 -4.46
N ALA A 138 34.62 18.54 -4.75
CA ALA A 138 34.73 17.87 -6.05
C ALA A 138 34.06 18.70 -7.15
N ILE A 139 32.89 19.31 -6.88
CA ILE A 139 32.21 20.23 -7.79
C ILE A 139 33.10 21.46 -8.06
N ASP A 140 33.68 22.06 -7.02
CA ASP A 140 34.59 23.19 -7.15
C ASP A 140 35.82 22.85 -8.01
N ALA A 141 36.40 21.63 -7.87
CA ALA A 141 37.49 21.18 -8.74
C ALA A 141 37.04 21.09 -10.20
N CYS A 142 35.87 20.51 -10.48
CA CYS A 142 35.33 20.46 -11.83
C CYS A 142 35.13 21.86 -12.40
N HIS A 143 34.57 22.81 -11.65
CA HIS A 143 34.35 24.18 -12.08
C HIS A 143 35.67 24.88 -12.44
N ARG A 144 36.75 24.74 -11.64
CA ARG A 144 38.08 25.28 -11.96
C ARG A 144 38.63 24.74 -13.27
N GLY A 145 38.46 23.43 -13.50
CA GLY A 145 38.86 22.83 -14.78
C GLY A 145 38.06 23.36 -15.97
N LEU A 146 36.73 23.58 -15.79
CA LEU A 146 35.83 24.10 -16.80
C LEU A 146 36.08 25.58 -17.12
N LEU A 147 36.55 26.39 -16.16
CA LEU A 147 36.97 27.78 -16.43
C LEU A 147 38.11 27.82 -17.44
N VAL A 148 39.04 26.86 -17.39
CA VAL A 148 40.15 26.76 -18.30
C VAL A 148 39.76 26.12 -19.64
N ASN A 149 38.97 25.08 -19.59
CA ASN A 149 38.51 24.33 -20.75
C ASN A 149 37.02 24.01 -20.64
N GLY A 150 36.19 24.98 -21.01
CA GLY A 150 34.72 24.85 -20.91
C GLY A 150 34.12 23.71 -21.73
N GLY A 151 34.83 23.22 -22.74
CA GLY A 151 34.41 22.08 -23.56
C GLY A 151 34.96 20.73 -23.11
N HIS A 152 35.53 20.61 -21.92
CA HIS A 152 36.10 19.34 -21.45
C HIS A 152 35.01 18.32 -21.07
N HIS A 153 34.78 17.32 -21.94
CA HIS A 153 33.68 16.34 -21.84
C HIS A 153 33.65 15.63 -20.46
N GLY A 154 34.82 15.20 -19.96
CA GLY A 154 34.90 14.50 -18.67
C GLY A 154 34.48 15.36 -17.51
N LEU A 155 34.85 16.65 -17.49
CA LEU A 155 34.46 17.58 -16.43
C LEU A 155 32.97 17.91 -16.49
N LEU A 156 32.43 18.22 -17.68
CA LEU A 156 30.99 18.49 -17.84
C LEU A 156 30.15 17.32 -17.36
N LYS A 157 30.52 16.10 -17.76
CA LYS A 157 29.86 14.87 -17.32
C LYS A 157 29.96 14.70 -15.79
N LYS A 158 31.17 14.85 -15.23
CA LYS A 158 31.40 14.65 -13.79
C LYS A 158 30.65 15.68 -12.95
N THR A 159 30.64 16.96 -13.39
CA THR A 159 29.87 18.01 -12.70
C THR A 159 28.39 17.69 -12.68
N ALA A 160 27.82 17.29 -13.80
CA ALA A 160 26.42 16.91 -13.89
C ALA A 160 26.08 15.72 -12.97
N GLU A 161 26.93 14.67 -12.95
CA GLU A 161 26.74 13.50 -12.07
C GLU A 161 26.80 13.88 -10.57
N LEU A 162 27.72 14.77 -10.18
CA LEU A 162 27.84 15.24 -8.81
C LEU A 162 26.64 16.11 -8.39
N LEU A 163 26.16 16.97 -9.28
CA LEU A 163 24.98 17.79 -9.05
C LEU A 163 23.71 16.96 -8.94
N GLU A 164 23.56 15.88 -9.72
CA GLU A 164 22.47 14.90 -9.55
C GLU A 164 22.51 14.24 -8.15
N ARG A 165 23.70 13.91 -7.67
CA ARG A 165 23.89 13.35 -6.31
C ARG A 165 23.45 14.30 -5.21
N GLU A 166 23.73 15.60 -5.38
CA GLU A 166 23.32 16.67 -4.47
C GLU A 166 21.89 17.17 -4.70
N ALA A 167 21.11 16.49 -5.54
CA ALA A 167 19.73 16.86 -5.92
C ALA A 167 19.60 18.29 -6.51
N ARG A 168 20.66 18.83 -7.09
CA ARG A 168 20.69 20.11 -7.83
C ARG A 168 20.31 19.89 -9.31
N TRP A 169 19.05 19.48 -9.51
CA TRP A 169 18.57 18.93 -10.77
C TRP A 169 18.60 19.89 -11.96
N ASP A 170 18.29 21.17 -11.73
CA ASP A 170 18.32 22.23 -12.76
C ASP A 170 19.73 22.46 -13.27
N GLU A 171 20.69 22.63 -12.36
CA GLU A 171 22.10 22.81 -12.73
C GLU A 171 22.64 21.56 -13.42
N ALA A 172 22.30 20.38 -12.95
CA ALA A 172 22.70 19.13 -13.61
C ALA A 172 22.17 19.05 -15.05
N ALA A 173 20.92 19.45 -15.30
CA ALA A 173 20.32 19.48 -16.60
C ALA A 173 21.06 20.45 -17.55
N ASP A 174 21.52 21.61 -17.05
CA ASP A 174 22.30 22.58 -17.82
C ASP A 174 23.65 22.01 -18.23
N PHE A 175 24.37 21.33 -17.33
CA PHE A 175 25.65 20.69 -17.66
C PHE A 175 25.48 19.52 -18.63
N TRP A 176 24.44 18.69 -18.49
CA TRP A 176 24.10 17.65 -19.46
C TRP A 176 23.76 18.27 -20.83
N SER A 177 23.02 19.38 -20.88
CA SER A 177 22.67 20.08 -22.11
C SER A 177 23.92 20.65 -22.80
N HIS A 178 24.84 21.24 -22.04
CA HIS A 178 26.11 21.72 -22.57
C HIS A 178 26.93 20.56 -23.14
N LEU A 179 27.04 19.45 -22.44
CA LEU A 179 27.72 18.25 -22.92
C LEU A 179 27.08 17.74 -24.23
N GLY A 180 25.74 17.69 -24.29
CA GLY A 180 25.01 17.27 -25.48
C GLY A 180 25.24 18.18 -26.71
N ALA A 181 25.44 19.48 -26.47
CA ALA A 181 25.69 20.44 -27.56
C ALA A 181 27.07 20.28 -28.22
N ILE A 182 28.05 19.73 -27.49
CA ILE A 182 29.44 19.61 -27.98
C ILE A 182 29.87 18.18 -28.32
N THR A 183 29.02 17.19 -28.03
CA THR A 183 29.28 15.77 -28.33
C THR A 183 28.47 15.28 -29.53
N ASN A 184 28.84 14.13 -30.06
CA ASN A 184 27.97 13.43 -31.01
C ASN A 184 26.62 13.09 -30.38
N PRO A 185 25.53 13.02 -31.15
CA PRO A 185 24.23 12.68 -30.66
C PRO A 185 24.27 11.40 -29.79
N ASN A 186 23.87 11.54 -28.54
CA ASN A 186 23.89 10.45 -27.54
C ASN A 186 22.53 10.39 -26.84
N PRO A 187 21.80 9.26 -26.92
CA PRO A 187 20.48 9.13 -26.31
C PRO A 187 20.51 9.21 -24.77
N ASP A 188 21.60 8.74 -24.14
CA ASP A 188 21.74 8.78 -22.67
C ASP A 188 21.78 10.22 -22.12
N ILE A 189 22.39 11.17 -22.88
CA ILE A 189 22.42 12.56 -22.45
C ILE A 189 21.01 13.15 -22.40
N HIS A 190 20.23 12.95 -23.45
CA HIS A 190 18.85 13.42 -23.49
C HIS A 190 17.95 12.71 -22.41
N LEU A 191 18.19 11.43 -22.16
CA LEU A 191 17.56 10.73 -21.06
C LEU A 191 17.89 11.40 -19.72
N ARG A 192 19.17 11.71 -19.45
CA ARG A 192 19.60 12.37 -18.22
C ARG A 192 18.99 13.76 -18.06
N ILE A 193 18.98 14.56 -19.11
CA ILE A 193 18.33 15.89 -19.12
C ILE A 193 16.86 15.74 -18.73
N GLY A 194 16.13 14.85 -19.40
CA GLY A 194 14.71 14.61 -19.13
C GLY A 194 14.45 14.15 -17.68
N LEU A 195 15.29 13.26 -17.14
CA LEU A 195 15.19 12.79 -15.76
C LEU A 195 15.48 13.91 -14.74
N CYS A 196 16.47 14.75 -14.99
CA CYS A 196 16.77 15.91 -14.14
C CYS A 196 15.60 16.90 -14.13
N LEU A 197 15.07 17.27 -15.29
CA LEU A 197 13.91 18.15 -15.41
C LEU A 197 12.68 17.59 -14.69
N MET A 198 12.45 16.29 -14.80
CA MET A 198 11.33 15.61 -14.12
C MET A 198 11.46 15.69 -12.58
N ARG A 199 12.67 15.51 -12.05
CA ARG A 199 12.94 15.56 -10.61
C ARG A 199 12.95 16.97 -10.02
N HIS A 200 13.29 17.97 -10.81
CA HIS A 200 13.22 19.39 -10.41
C HIS A 200 11.77 19.83 -10.10
N GLY A 201 10.76 19.17 -10.69
CA GLY A 201 9.34 19.36 -10.32
C GLY A 201 8.68 20.64 -10.85
N GLU A 202 9.43 21.58 -11.39
CA GLU A 202 8.93 22.84 -12.00
C GLU A 202 8.91 22.81 -13.53
N ALA A 203 9.49 21.76 -14.12
CA ALA A 203 9.59 21.65 -15.57
C ALA A 203 8.24 21.32 -16.21
N ASP A 204 7.92 22.02 -17.30
CA ASP A 204 6.80 21.70 -18.17
C ASP A 204 6.91 20.24 -18.61
N SER A 205 5.88 19.47 -18.36
CA SER A 205 5.79 18.07 -18.76
C SER A 205 6.02 17.86 -20.27
N GLN A 206 5.84 18.90 -21.08
CA GLN A 206 6.16 18.91 -22.50
C GLN A 206 7.69 18.97 -22.75
N ALA A 207 8.44 19.75 -21.96
CA ALA A 207 9.90 19.83 -22.09
C ALA A 207 10.54 18.48 -21.71
N VAL A 208 10.10 17.87 -20.61
CA VAL A 208 10.56 16.53 -20.18
C VAL A 208 10.35 15.49 -21.29
N ARG A 209 9.15 15.43 -21.87
CA ARG A 209 8.83 14.50 -22.96
C ARG A 209 9.65 14.75 -24.20
N ALA A 210 9.86 16.03 -24.54
CA ALA A 210 10.66 16.39 -25.72
C ALA A 210 12.09 15.85 -25.60
N GLU A 211 12.69 15.81 -24.43
CA GLU A 211 14.02 15.24 -24.23
C GLU A 211 14.01 13.72 -24.40
N PHE A 212 13.02 12.99 -23.84
CA PHE A 212 12.91 11.54 -24.07
C PHE A 212 12.64 11.22 -25.56
N GLU A 213 11.82 12.02 -26.25
CA GLU A 213 11.60 11.89 -27.70
C GLU A 213 12.86 12.16 -28.51
N LYS A 214 13.73 13.09 -28.08
CA LYS A 214 15.04 13.32 -28.72
C LYS A 214 15.95 12.11 -28.53
N ALA A 215 16.00 11.52 -27.31
CA ALA A 215 16.73 10.28 -27.06
C ALA A 215 16.27 9.16 -28.02
N LEU A 216 14.96 8.98 -28.19
CA LEU A 216 14.38 7.97 -29.08
C LEU A 216 14.50 8.28 -30.55
N LYS A 217 14.70 9.54 -30.95
CA LYS A 217 15.09 9.89 -32.34
C LYS A 217 16.50 9.46 -32.67
N ILE A 218 17.41 9.46 -31.68
CA ILE A 218 18.79 9.01 -31.83
C ILE A 218 18.87 7.49 -31.83
N ASP A 219 18.24 6.87 -30.81
CA ASP A 219 18.11 5.40 -30.69
C ASP A 219 16.66 5.01 -30.41
N PRO A 220 15.89 4.61 -31.44
CA PRO A 220 14.50 4.17 -31.27
C PRO A 220 14.32 2.95 -30.35
N ASN A 221 15.40 2.22 -30.07
CA ASN A 221 15.38 1.01 -29.24
C ASN A 221 15.92 1.24 -27.82
N HIS A 222 16.09 2.50 -27.43
CA HIS A 222 16.62 2.87 -26.12
C HIS A 222 15.61 2.58 -25.01
N GLU A 223 15.80 1.49 -24.29
CA GLU A 223 14.84 0.93 -23.33
C GLU A 223 14.51 1.93 -22.21
N ALA A 224 15.53 2.50 -21.56
CA ALA A 224 15.33 3.43 -20.45
C ALA A 224 14.59 4.71 -20.88
N ALA A 225 14.88 5.25 -22.07
CA ALA A 225 14.16 6.42 -22.59
C ALA A 225 12.70 6.08 -22.95
N THR A 226 12.45 4.85 -23.44
CA THR A 226 11.08 4.38 -23.70
C THR A 226 10.29 4.29 -22.39
N PHE A 227 10.84 3.68 -21.34
CA PHE A 227 10.16 3.59 -20.06
C PHE A 227 9.88 4.97 -19.44
N ALA A 228 10.86 5.88 -19.47
CA ALA A 228 10.68 7.24 -18.99
C ALA A 228 9.58 8.00 -19.77
N LEU A 229 9.53 7.84 -21.09
CA LEU A 229 8.49 8.44 -21.92
C LEU A 229 7.12 7.83 -21.62
N VAL A 230 7.05 6.51 -21.44
CA VAL A 230 5.81 5.78 -21.15
C VAL A 230 5.21 6.21 -19.80
N GLU A 231 6.03 6.41 -18.76
CA GLU A 231 5.57 6.95 -17.48
C GLU A 231 4.95 8.35 -17.64
N GLN A 232 5.57 9.23 -18.43
CA GLN A 232 5.02 10.55 -18.71
C GLN A 232 3.71 10.51 -19.53
N LEU A 233 3.62 9.60 -20.48
CA LEU A 233 2.41 9.41 -21.30
C LEU A 233 1.26 8.82 -20.45
N ASP A 234 1.58 7.96 -19.51
CA ASP A 234 0.62 7.37 -18.58
C ASP A 234 0.00 8.42 -17.65
N VAL A 235 0.82 9.29 -17.03
CA VAL A 235 0.34 10.43 -16.22
C VAL A 235 -0.63 11.32 -16.99
N LEU A 236 -0.45 11.44 -18.31
CA LEU A 236 -1.32 12.21 -19.20
C LEU A 236 -2.53 11.44 -19.73
N GLY A 237 -2.71 10.18 -19.31
CA GLY A 237 -3.81 9.33 -19.77
C GLY A 237 -3.72 8.94 -21.26
N GLN A 238 -2.52 9.00 -21.88
CA GLN A 238 -2.34 8.68 -23.29
C GLN A 238 -2.10 7.19 -23.54
N CYS A 239 -3.04 6.34 -23.09
CA CYS A 239 -2.95 4.89 -23.07
C CYS A 239 -2.50 4.26 -24.39
N ASP A 240 -3.08 4.69 -25.53
CA ASP A 240 -2.73 4.12 -26.83
C ASP A 240 -1.29 4.43 -27.26
N LYS A 241 -0.70 5.53 -26.78
CA LYS A 241 0.70 5.84 -27.07
C LYS A 241 1.62 4.99 -26.20
N VAL A 242 1.26 4.80 -24.92
CA VAL A 242 1.99 3.90 -24.00
C VAL A 242 2.11 2.52 -24.63
N ILE A 243 0.97 1.95 -25.05
CA ILE A 243 0.92 0.61 -25.65
C ILE A 243 1.79 0.55 -26.91
N ARG A 244 1.64 1.49 -27.83
CA ARG A 244 2.43 1.52 -29.07
C ARG A 244 3.95 1.63 -28.83
N CYS A 245 4.38 2.46 -27.86
CA CYS A 245 5.79 2.57 -27.51
C CYS A 245 6.36 1.23 -27.02
N LEU A 246 5.63 0.54 -26.13
CA LEU A 246 6.07 -0.74 -25.59
C LEU A 246 6.01 -1.86 -26.64
N GLU A 247 4.99 -1.90 -27.50
CA GLU A 247 4.91 -2.87 -28.61
C GLU A 247 6.07 -2.68 -29.62
N CYS A 248 6.46 -1.44 -29.91
CA CYS A 248 7.63 -1.18 -30.73
C CYS A 248 8.91 -1.69 -30.06
N LEU A 249 9.04 -1.46 -28.76
CA LEU A 249 10.21 -1.92 -28.01
C LEU A 249 10.28 -3.45 -27.89
N ILE A 250 9.12 -4.15 -27.75
CA ILE A 250 9.05 -5.63 -27.78
C ILE A 250 9.62 -6.17 -29.11
N LYS A 251 9.26 -5.55 -30.23
CA LYS A 251 9.77 -5.96 -31.56
C LYS A 251 11.27 -5.72 -31.70
N ALA A 252 11.76 -4.64 -31.10
CA ALA A 252 13.18 -4.26 -31.16
C ALA A 252 14.05 -5.10 -30.21
N LYS A 253 13.51 -5.48 -29.05
CA LYS A 253 14.19 -6.25 -28.01
C LYS A 253 13.37 -7.52 -27.64
N PRO A 254 13.27 -8.48 -28.57
CA PRO A 254 12.44 -9.68 -28.36
C PRO A 254 12.89 -10.52 -27.18
N ASP A 255 14.15 -10.42 -26.75
CA ASP A 255 14.69 -11.23 -25.65
C ASP A 255 14.52 -10.58 -24.26
N SER A 256 14.11 -9.30 -24.20
CA SER A 256 13.85 -8.63 -22.92
C SER A 256 12.58 -9.17 -22.25
N PRO A 257 12.65 -9.74 -21.03
CA PRO A 257 11.45 -10.13 -20.29
C PRO A 257 10.69 -8.91 -19.74
N ARG A 258 11.41 -7.84 -19.41
CA ARG A 258 10.88 -6.65 -18.74
C ARG A 258 9.85 -5.91 -19.59
N VAL A 259 10.07 -5.81 -20.90
CA VAL A 259 9.21 -4.98 -21.77
C VAL A 259 7.78 -5.53 -21.86
N PRO A 260 7.56 -6.86 -22.17
CA PRO A 260 6.20 -7.40 -22.18
C PRO A 260 5.55 -7.38 -20.79
N LEU A 261 6.30 -7.59 -19.70
CA LEU A 261 5.75 -7.50 -18.34
C LEU A 261 5.31 -6.07 -17.99
N THR A 262 6.10 -5.06 -18.40
CA THR A 262 5.70 -3.66 -18.25
C THR A 262 4.43 -3.35 -19.05
N LEU A 263 4.33 -3.83 -20.30
CA LEU A 263 3.12 -3.66 -21.12
C LEU A 263 1.91 -4.31 -20.46
N ALA A 264 2.05 -5.51 -19.91
CA ALA A 264 0.98 -6.22 -19.22
C ALA A 264 0.45 -5.42 -18.02
N ASN A 265 1.35 -4.83 -17.22
CA ASN A 265 0.97 -4.02 -16.06
C ASN A 265 0.22 -2.74 -16.46
N PHE A 266 0.61 -2.08 -17.56
CA PHE A 266 -0.17 -0.94 -18.09
C PHE A 266 -1.53 -1.38 -18.64
N LEU A 267 -1.58 -2.50 -19.37
CA LEU A 267 -2.84 -3.05 -19.88
C LEU A 267 -3.81 -3.38 -18.74
N ARG A 268 -3.32 -3.98 -17.64
CA ARG A 268 -4.11 -4.18 -16.42
C ARG A 268 -4.63 -2.87 -15.84
N LYS A 269 -3.77 -1.86 -15.73
CA LYS A 269 -4.16 -0.53 -15.24
C LYS A 269 -5.27 0.11 -16.09
N TYR A 270 -5.31 -0.19 -17.39
CA TYR A 270 -6.33 0.30 -18.33
C TYR A 270 -7.53 -0.62 -18.50
N ASP A 271 -7.69 -1.61 -17.61
CA ASP A 271 -8.78 -2.62 -17.64
C ASP A 271 -8.81 -3.46 -18.93
N ARG A 272 -7.62 -3.71 -19.53
CA ARG A 272 -7.45 -4.52 -20.76
C ARG A 272 -6.80 -5.86 -20.44
N LEU A 273 -7.39 -6.60 -19.50
CA LEU A 273 -6.81 -7.83 -18.92
C LEU A 273 -6.60 -8.94 -19.95
N GLU A 274 -7.54 -9.14 -20.89
CA GLU A 274 -7.40 -10.16 -21.94
C GLU A 274 -6.15 -9.94 -22.82
N GLU A 275 -5.72 -8.69 -22.99
CA GLU A 275 -4.53 -8.34 -23.73
C GLU A 275 -3.26 -8.38 -22.85
N ALA A 276 -3.40 -8.23 -21.53
CA ALA A 276 -2.30 -8.32 -20.58
C ALA A 276 -1.77 -9.75 -20.40
N ILE A 277 -2.66 -10.75 -20.34
CA ILE A 277 -2.31 -12.16 -20.11
C ILE A 277 -1.23 -12.67 -21.06
N PRO A 278 -1.36 -12.55 -22.40
CA PRO A 278 -0.32 -13.02 -23.31
C PRO A 278 1.02 -12.28 -23.11
N GLN A 279 1.01 -11.02 -22.65
CA GLN A 279 2.22 -10.27 -22.40
C GLN A 279 2.93 -10.75 -21.13
N TRP A 280 2.18 -10.99 -20.02
CA TRP A 280 2.76 -11.63 -18.83
C TRP A 280 3.37 -12.99 -19.16
N ARG A 281 2.64 -13.87 -19.89
CA ARG A 281 3.16 -15.18 -20.30
C ARG A 281 4.42 -15.08 -21.17
N ALA A 282 4.48 -14.11 -22.08
CA ALA A 282 5.64 -13.90 -22.93
C ALA A 282 6.87 -13.44 -22.13
N GLY A 283 6.69 -12.60 -21.14
CA GLY A 283 7.75 -12.15 -20.23
C GLY A 283 8.22 -13.26 -19.30
N LEU A 284 7.28 -13.96 -18.66
CA LEU A 284 7.55 -15.03 -17.70
C LEU A 284 8.17 -16.29 -18.33
N ALA A 285 7.91 -16.53 -19.61
CA ALA A 285 8.62 -17.60 -20.34
C ALA A 285 10.13 -17.36 -20.44
N LYS A 286 10.61 -16.10 -20.24
CA LYS A 286 12.02 -15.70 -20.30
C LYS A 286 12.62 -15.46 -18.91
N ALA A 287 11.80 -15.10 -17.95
CA ALA A 287 12.19 -14.82 -16.56
C ALA A 287 11.21 -15.50 -15.59
N PRO A 288 11.23 -16.85 -15.52
CA PRO A 288 10.31 -17.60 -14.66
C PRO A 288 10.56 -17.39 -13.15
N GLU A 289 11.70 -16.81 -12.78
CA GLU A 289 12.06 -16.47 -11.40
C GLU A 289 11.38 -15.20 -10.88
N TRP A 290 10.62 -14.46 -11.68
CA TRP A 290 9.95 -13.23 -11.28
C TRP A 290 8.58 -13.52 -10.66
N ASP A 291 8.57 -13.84 -9.37
CA ASP A 291 7.39 -14.25 -8.61
C ASP A 291 6.29 -13.18 -8.56
N ASP A 292 6.64 -11.89 -8.43
CA ASP A 292 5.68 -10.79 -8.50
C ASP A 292 4.87 -10.78 -9.81
N SER A 293 5.52 -11.07 -10.93
CA SER A 293 4.86 -11.10 -12.24
C SER A 293 3.94 -12.32 -12.41
N TRP A 294 4.30 -13.46 -11.81
CA TRP A 294 3.40 -14.62 -11.72
C TRP A 294 2.16 -14.32 -10.88
N ARG A 295 2.34 -13.59 -9.77
CA ARG A 295 1.23 -13.14 -8.92
C ARG A 295 0.32 -12.15 -9.64
N ASP A 296 0.88 -11.19 -10.38
CA ASP A 296 0.12 -10.25 -11.21
C ASP A 296 -0.70 -10.96 -12.31
N LEU A 297 -0.12 -11.99 -12.94
CA LEU A 297 -0.84 -12.84 -13.89
C LEU A 297 -2.00 -13.58 -13.22
N GLY A 298 -1.77 -14.15 -12.03
CA GLY A 298 -2.81 -14.81 -11.24
C GLY A 298 -3.98 -13.87 -10.93
N LEU A 299 -3.69 -12.67 -10.44
CA LEU A 299 -4.71 -11.64 -10.17
C LEU A 299 -5.50 -11.26 -11.43
N GLY A 300 -4.83 -11.10 -12.57
CA GLY A 300 -5.50 -10.82 -13.84
C GLY A 300 -6.43 -11.95 -14.28
N LEU A 301 -6.04 -13.19 -14.06
CA LEU A 301 -6.84 -14.39 -14.39
C LEU A 301 -8.05 -14.53 -13.46
N GLU A 302 -7.92 -14.26 -12.16
CA GLU A 302 -9.04 -14.23 -11.21
C GLU A 302 -10.11 -13.20 -11.61
N HIS A 303 -9.69 -12.01 -12.02
CA HIS A 303 -10.63 -10.98 -12.49
C HIS A 303 -11.43 -11.39 -13.74
N LEU A 304 -10.92 -12.35 -14.51
CA LEU A 304 -11.58 -12.91 -15.68
C LEU A 304 -12.30 -14.24 -15.38
N ASP A 305 -12.51 -14.57 -14.11
CA ASP A 305 -13.12 -15.83 -13.64
C ASP A 305 -12.38 -17.10 -14.15
N ARG A 306 -11.07 -17.00 -14.47
CA ARG A 306 -10.20 -18.09 -14.94
C ARG A 306 -9.43 -18.70 -13.77
N LEU A 307 -10.16 -19.19 -12.76
CA LEU A 307 -9.63 -19.57 -11.45
C LEU A 307 -8.57 -20.68 -11.51
N ASP A 308 -8.78 -21.72 -12.33
CA ASP A 308 -7.80 -22.83 -12.45
C ASP A 308 -6.44 -22.33 -12.97
N GLU A 309 -6.45 -21.43 -13.95
CA GLU A 309 -5.23 -20.86 -14.50
C GLU A 309 -4.56 -19.88 -13.51
N ALA A 310 -5.37 -19.18 -12.69
CA ALA A 310 -4.86 -18.33 -11.61
C ALA A 310 -4.12 -19.16 -10.55
N ILE A 311 -4.68 -20.29 -10.13
CA ILE A 311 -4.04 -21.24 -9.20
C ILE A 311 -2.70 -21.72 -9.76
N ASP A 312 -2.65 -22.07 -11.05
CA ASP A 312 -1.40 -22.47 -11.68
C ASP A 312 -0.36 -21.34 -11.70
N ALA A 313 -0.78 -20.10 -11.97
CA ALA A 313 0.10 -18.94 -11.91
C ALA A 313 0.64 -18.70 -10.48
N TYR A 314 -0.20 -18.79 -9.46
CA TYR A 314 0.23 -18.65 -8.07
C TYR A 314 1.14 -19.78 -7.60
N ARG A 315 0.93 -21.01 -8.09
CA ARG A 315 1.88 -22.12 -7.85
C ARG A 315 3.25 -21.83 -8.45
N GLN A 316 3.31 -21.20 -9.63
CA GLN A 316 4.58 -20.76 -10.22
C GLN A 316 5.21 -19.62 -9.41
N ALA A 317 4.42 -18.68 -8.87
CA ALA A 317 4.93 -17.64 -7.97
C ALA A 317 5.57 -18.25 -6.72
N VAL A 318 4.92 -19.22 -6.09
CA VAL A 318 5.47 -19.96 -4.94
C VAL A 318 6.73 -20.74 -5.33
N ALA A 319 6.76 -21.38 -6.51
CA ALA A 319 7.94 -22.09 -6.98
C ALA A 319 9.13 -21.17 -7.27
N ALA A 320 8.87 -19.94 -7.74
CA ALA A 320 9.88 -18.91 -7.98
C ALA A 320 10.44 -18.34 -6.68
N ASN A 321 9.59 -18.15 -5.66
CA ASN A 321 9.98 -17.62 -4.35
C ASN A 321 9.10 -18.22 -3.24
N HIS A 322 9.56 -19.33 -2.68
CA HIS A 322 8.85 -20.08 -1.63
C HIS A 322 8.90 -19.41 -0.24
N GLU A 323 9.77 -18.43 -0.04
CA GLU A 323 9.84 -17.68 1.22
C GLU A 323 8.90 -16.45 1.23
N CYS A 324 8.27 -16.13 0.11
CA CYS A 324 7.35 -15.00 0.01
C CYS A 324 5.97 -15.37 0.57
N SER A 325 5.64 -14.85 1.74
CA SER A 325 4.34 -15.03 2.41
C SER A 325 3.15 -14.68 1.52
N GLU A 326 3.24 -13.59 0.75
CA GLU A 326 2.18 -13.14 -0.13
C GLU A 326 1.88 -14.15 -1.26
N ASN A 327 2.90 -14.83 -1.81
CA ASN A 327 2.69 -15.86 -2.84
C ASN A 327 1.83 -17.01 -2.31
N HIS A 328 2.14 -17.49 -1.11
CA HIS A 328 1.34 -18.52 -0.44
C HIS A 328 -0.06 -18.02 -0.08
N ARG A 329 -0.21 -16.78 0.37
CA ARG A 329 -1.50 -16.18 0.71
C ARG A 329 -2.43 -16.10 -0.51
N TYR A 330 -1.93 -15.63 -1.66
CA TYR A 330 -2.73 -15.57 -2.89
C TYR A 330 -3.09 -16.95 -3.40
N LEU A 331 -2.17 -17.90 -3.33
CA LEU A 331 -2.47 -19.30 -3.64
C LEU A 331 -3.57 -19.85 -2.73
N GLY A 332 -3.47 -19.60 -1.42
CA GLY A 332 -4.48 -20.01 -0.44
C GLY A 332 -5.86 -19.43 -0.73
N SER A 333 -5.91 -18.14 -1.11
CA SER A 333 -7.17 -17.47 -1.48
C SER A 333 -7.82 -18.10 -2.71
N ALA A 334 -7.05 -18.32 -3.78
CA ALA A 334 -7.57 -18.93 -5.00
C ALA A 334 -8.01 -20.39 -4.79
N LEU A 335 -7.26 -21.16 -4.00
CA LEU A 335 -7.64 -22.53 -3.62
C LEU A 335 -8.93 -22.57 -2.78
N GLN A 336 -9.10 -21.61 -1.86
CA GLN A 336 -10.32 -21.44 -1.07
C GLN A 336 -11.53 -21.15 -1.98
N ASP A 337 -11.39 -20.24 -2.94
CA ASP A 337 -12.44 -19.92 -3.93
C ASP A 337 -12.76 -21.12 -4.84
N ALA A 338 -11.77 -21.96 -5.13
CA ALA A 338 -11.96 -23.24 -5.84
C ALA A 338 -12.57 -24.35 -4.96
N GLY A 339 -12.77 -24.12 -3.66
CA GLY A 339 -13.25 -25.12 -2.71
C GLY A 339 -12.22 -26.18 -2.32
N GLN A 340 -10.93 -26.01 -2.68
CA GLN A 340 -9.82 -26.91 -2.34
C GLN A 340 -9.29 -26.56 -0.93
N LEU A 341 -10.12 -26.82 0.09
CA LEU A 341 -9.88 -26.25 1.44
C LEU A 341 -8.67 -26.86 2.17
N ASP A 342 -8.30 -28.11 1.89
CA ASP A 342 -7.10 -28.70 2.50
C ASP A 342 -5.84 -28.04 1.97
N ASP A 343 -5.74 -27.85 0.65
CA ASP A 343 -4.61 -27.19 0.00
C ASP A 343 -4.57 -25.68 0.39
N ALA A 344 -5.75 -25.05 0.52
CA ALA A 344 -5.85 -23.65 0.98
C ALA A 344 -5.31 -23.48 2.41
N LEU A 345 -5.67 -24.40 3.31
CA LEU A 345 -5.18 -24.39 4.69
C LEU A 345 -3.66 -24.55 4.77
N GLU A 346 -3.09 -25.46 3.96
CA GLU A 346 -1.66 -25.63 3.84
C GLU A 346 -0.98 -24.36 3.34
N ALA A 347 -1.49 -23.78 2.25
CA ALA A 347 -0.95 -22.54 1.68
C ALA A 347 -0.98 -21.37 2.67
N TYR A 348 -2.10 -21.15 3.37
CA TYR A 348 -2.17 -20.11 4.41
C TYR A 348 -1.24 -20.40 5.60
N SER A 349 -1.05 -21.67 5.96
CA SER A 349 -0.12 -22.04 7.03
C SER A 349 1.32 -21.71 6.65
N LEU A 350 1.74 -22.05 5.42
CA LEU A 350 3.04 -21.67 4.89
C LEU A 350 3.21 -20.13 4.80
N ALA A 351 2.14 -19.42 4.44
CA ALA A 351 2.16 -17.95 4.44
C ALA A 351 2.44 -17.37 5.84
N THR A 352 1.78 -17.92 6.89
CA THR A 352 2.00 -17.46 8.28
C THR A 352 3.31 -17.96 8.88
N GLU A 353 3.90 -19.04 8.36
CA GLU A 353 5.25 -19.49 8.71
C GLU A 353 6.33 -18.58 8.11
N ALA A 354 6.14 -18.16 6.84
CA ALA A 354 7.04 -17.26 6.14
C ALA A 354 7.00 -15.82 6.69
N ASP A 355 5.82 -15.33 7.04
CA ASP A 355 5.62 -14.05 7.72
C ASP A 355 4.54 -14.19 8.81
N PRO A 356 4.94 -14.35 10.09
CA PRO A 356 4.02 -14.45 11.22
C PRO A 356 3.14 -13.20 11.43
N GLU A 357 3.50 -12.05 10.86
CA GLU A 357 2.73 -10.80 10.97
C GLU A 357 1.77 -10.58 9.79
N ASN A 358 1.67 -11.51 8.85
CA ASN A 358 0.73 -11.41 7.73
C ASN A 358 -0.71 -11.63 8.18
N ALA A 359 -1.39 -10.53 8.53
CA ALA A 359 -2.75 -10.55 9.06
C ALA A 359 -3.77 -11.12 8.05
N GLU A 360 -3.58 -10.87 6.76
CA GLU A 360 -4.45 -11.38 5.70
C GLU A 360 -4.33 -12.90 5.54
N ALA A 361 -3.14 -13.47 5.75
CA ALA A 361 -2.93 -14.92 5.73
C ALA A 361 -3.60 -15.59 6.95
N HIS A 362 -3.46 -15.02 8.15
CA HIS A 362 -4.19 -15.49 9.35
C HIS A 362 -5.70 -15.40 9.13
N TRP A 363 -6.20 -14.31 8.54
CA TRP A 363 -7.62 -14.14 8.26
C TRP A 363 -8.15 -15.19 7.26
N GLY A 364 -7.40 -15.48 6.19
CA GLY A 364 -7.74 -16.57 5.26
C GLY A 364 -7.76 -17.92 5.94
N ARG A 365 -6.76 -18.23 6.77
CA ARG A 365 -6.66 -19.47 7.56
C ARG A 365 -7.81 -19.60 8.55
N PHE A 366 -8.21 -18.50 9.22
CA PHE A 366 -9.41 -18.47 10.05
C PHE A 366 -10.65 -18.97 9.28
N TRP A 367 -10.90 -18.42 8.09
CA TRP A 367 -12.08 -18.79 7.30
C TRP A 367 -12.11 -20.27 6.96
N VAL A 368 -10.97 -20.83 6.55
CA VAL A 368 -10.87 -22.27 6.20
C VAL A 368 -11.09 -23.15 7.45
N ARG A 369 -10.44 -22.81 8.56
CA ARG A 369 -10.60 -23.55 9.81
C ARG A 369 -12.02 -23.47 10.36
N ALA A 370 -12.60 -22.27 10.35
CA ALA A 370 -13.93 -22.02 10.90
C ALA A 370 -15.02 -22.76 10.10
N ILE A 371 -14.97 -22.75 8.76
CA ILE A 371 -15.94 -23.49 7.93
C ILE A 371 -15.84 -25.00 8.09
N ARG A 372 -14.66 -25.51 8.49
CA ARG A 372 -14.42 -26.93 8.83
C ARG A 372 -14.83 -27.26 10.27
N GLY A 373 -15.13 -26.25 11.09
CA GLY A 373 -15.47 -26.41 12.52
C GLY A 373 -14.26 -26.62 13.43
N GLU A 374 -13.05 -26.31 12.98
CA GLU A 374 -11.80 -26.32 13.75
C GLU A 374 -11.71 -25.03 14.60
N PHE A 375 -12.68 -24.83 15.48
CA PHE A 375 -12.92 -23.56 16.16
C PHE A 375 -11.82 -23.11 17.12
N PRO A 376 -11.19 -23.97 17.96
CA PRO A 376 -10.11 -23.50 18.82
C PRO A 376 -9.00 -22.78 18.07
N GLU A 377 -8.52 -23.40 17.01
CA GLU A 377 -7.45 -22.86 16.17
C GLU A 377 -7.93 -21.69 15.32
N ALA A 378 -9.20 -21.72 14.88
CA ALA A 378 -9.80 -20.64 14.12
C ALA A 378 -9.90 -19.34 14.96
N TRP A 379 -10.27 -19.44 16.23
CA TRP A 379 -10.42 -18.26 17.08
C TRP A 379 -9.09 -17.55 17.35
N GLU A 380 -7.98 -18.27 17.42
CA GLU A 380 -6.65 -17.66 17.52
C GLU A 380 -6.33 -16.83 16.26
N ASP A 381 -6.62 -17.37 15.08
CA ASP A 381 -6.43 -16.65 13.82
C ASP A 381 -7.40 -15.47 13.68
N TYR A 382 -8.60 -15.55 14.28
CA TYR A 382 -9.61 -14.48 14.23
C TYR A 382 -9.14 -13.18 14.89
N GLU A 383 -8.27 -13.24 15.89
CA GLU A 383 -7.74 -12.06 16.57
C GLU A 383 -6.87 -11.19 15.67
N TRP A 384 -6.38 -11.72 14.55
CA TRP A 384 -5.63 -10.95 13.56
C TRP A 384 -6.49 -9.93 12.80
N ARG A 385 -7.83 -9.99 12.91
CA ARG A 385 -8.75 -8.98 12.36
C ARG A 385 -8.40 -7.56 12.80
N TRP A 386 -7.76 -7.40 13.97
CA TRP A 386 -7.33 -6.12 14.50
C TRP A 386 -6.15 -5.50 13.74
N LYS A 387 -5.39 -6.31 13.01
CA LYS A 387 -4.22 -5.92 12.21
C LYS A 387 -4.53 -5.80 10.71
N LEU A 388 -5.73 -6.14 10.25
CA LEU A 388 -6.13 -6.02 8.84
C LEU A 388 -6.09 -4.57 8.37
N ARG A 389 -5.64 -4.34 7.14
CA ARG A 389 -5.50 -3.01 6.52
C ARG A 389 -6.83 -2.24 6.41
N HIS A 390 -7.93 -2.94 6.21
CA HIS A 390 -9.28 -2.39 6.02
C HIS A 390 -10.18 -2.66 7.23
N ARG A 391 -9.66 -2.41 8.41
CA ARG A 391 -10.41 -2.58 9.66
C ARG A 391 -11.61 -1.62 9.71
N THR A 392 -12.81 -2.18 9.93
CA THR A 392 -14.06 -1.42 10.08
C THR A 392 -14.41 -1.10 11.54
N THR A 393 -13.78 -1.78 12.49
CA THR A 393 -14.08 -1.64 13.92
C THR A 393 -13.18 -0.60 14.55
N PRO A 394 -13.72 0.44 15.20
CA PRO A 394 -12.91 1.43 15.90
C PRO A 394 -12.21 0.84 17.12
N GLU A 395 -11.02 1.32 17.41
CA GLU A 395 -10.37 1.04 18.69
C GLU A 395 -11.21 1.60 19.85
N LEU A 396 -11.20 0.91 20.98
CA LEU A 396 -11.68 1.52 22.22
C LEU A 396 -10.58 2.42 22.78
N ASP A 397 -10.96 3.60 23.27
CA ASP A 397 -10.09 4.38 24.13
C ASP A 397 -9.70 3.52 25.36
N ASP A 398 -8.43 3.62 25.79
CA ASP A 398 -7.78 2.86 26.87
C ASP A 398 -8.39 3.10 28.29
N ALA A 399 -9.70 3.27 28.36
CA ALA A 399 -10.40 3.62 29.62
C ALA A 399 -10.43 2.49 30.66
N ALA A 400 -10.22 1.22 30.23
CA ALA A 400 -10.17 0.04 31.09
C ALA A 400 -9.43 -1.11 30.36
N PRO A 401 -8.89 -2.11 31.10
CA PRO A 401 -8.17 -3.23 30.49
C PRO A 401 -9.09 -4.13 29.65
N LEU A 402 -8.51 -4.71 28.59
CA LEU A 402 -9.10 -5.84 27.88
C LEU A 402 -9.15 -7.04 28.81
N TRP A 403 -10.26 -7.78 28.78
CA TRP A 403 -10.43 -9.02 29.53
C TRP A 403 -9.84 -10.20 28.75
N GLU A 404 -8.96 -10.95 29.39
CA GLU A 404 -8.33 -12.14 28.82
C GLU A 404 -8.63 -13.43 29.61
N GLY A 405 -9.71 -13.43 30.42
CA GLY A 405 -10.16 -14.60 31.13
C GLY A 405 -10.06 -14.52 32.68
N GLU A 406 -9.80 -13.34 33.22
CA GLU A 406 -9.74 -13.10 34.67
C GLU A 406 -11.10 -13.31 35.33
N ASP A 407 -11.10 -13.42 36.65
CA ASP A 407 -12.36 -13.56 37.42
C ASP A 407 -13.25 -12.31 37.27
N LEU A 408 -14.50 -12.54 36.92
CA LEU A 408 -15.51 -11.48 36.70
C LEU A 408 -16.49 -11.31 37.86
N PHE A 409 -16.34 -12.08 38.96
CA PHE A 409 -17.29 -12.06 40.05
C PHE A 409 -17.40 -10.68 40.71
N GLY A 410 -18.60 -10.10 40.64
CA GLY A 410 -18.90 -8.76 41.17
C GLY A 410 -18.43 -7.60 40.31
N GLU A 411 -17.85 -7.86 39.14
CA GLU A 411 -17.31 -6.83 38.21
C GLU A 411 -18.37 -6.31 37.23
N THR A 412 -18.20 -5.09 36.79
CA THR A 412 -18.95 -4.52 35.65
C THR A 412 -18.16 -4.73 34.40
N PHE A 413 -18.70 -5.48 33.46
CA PHE A 413 -18.08 -5.84 32.18
C PHE A 413 -18.75 -5.10 31.02
N PHE A 414 -17.96 -4.54 30.10
CA PHE A 414 -18.47 -3.89 28.88
C PHE A 414 -18.27 -4.77 27.67
N LEU A 415 -19.35 -5.33 27.15
CA LEU A 415 -19.37 -6.17 25.96
C LEU A 415 -19.69 -5.32 24.72
N ARG A 416 -18.79 -5.29 23.76
CA ARG A 416 -18.88 -4.41 22.60
C ARG A 416 -19.22 -5.15 21.32
N ALA A 417 -20.27 -4.71 20.61
CA ALA A 417 -20.53 -5.09 19.23
C ALA A 417 -19.46 -4.49 18.30
N GLU A 418 -19.00 -5.26 17.34
CA GLU A 418 -17.87 -4.88 16.47
C GLU A 418 -18.11 -5.09 14.98
N GLN A 419 -19.16 -5.78 14.58
CA GLN A 419 -19.45 -6.11 13.17
C GLN A 419 -20.91 -5.83 12.83
N GLY A 420 -21.44 -6.55 11.83
CA GLY A 420 -22.80 -6.38 11.35
C GLY A 420 -23.89 -6.73 12.39
N TYR A 421 -25.13 -6.44 12.05
CA TYR A 421 -26.27 -6.76 12.92
C TYR A 421 -26.41 -8.27 13.17
N GLY A 422 -26.22 -9.10 12.13
CA GLY A 422 -26.27 -10.55 12.24
C GLY A 422 -25.22 -11.08 13.20
N ASP A 423 -24.01 -10.57 13.11
CA ASP A 423 -22.88 -10.90 13.97
C ASP A 423 -23.19 -10.57 15.44
N THR A 424 -23.71 -9.38 15.67
CA THR A 424 -24.10 -8.92 17.00
C THR A 424 -25.24 -9.77 17.59
N LEU A 425 -26.24 -10.10 16.77
CA LEU A 425 -27.34 -11.00 17.16
C LEU A 425 -26.85 -12.41 17.51
N GLN A 426 -25.82 -12.91 16.79
CA GLN A 426 -25.23 -14.21 17.10
C GLN A 426 -24.46 -14.18 18.42
N MET A 427 -23.60 -13.18 18.63
CA MET A 427 -22.63 -13.17 19.74
C MET A 427 -23.20 -12.64 21.05
N ILE A 428 -24.36 -11.98 21.06
CA ILE A 428 -25.01 -11.53 22.28
C ILE A 428 -25.35 -12.70 23.23
N ARG A 429 -25.43 -13.94 22.73
CA ARG A 429 -25.65 -15.16 23.54
C ARG A 429 -24.63 -15.34 24.67
N TYR A 430 -23.43 -14.79 24.51
CA TYR A 430 -22.39 -14.85 25.54
C TYR A 430 -22.68 -13.94 26.74
N ALA A 431 -23.63 -13.01 26.66
CA ALA A 431 -23.99 -12.15 27.78
C ALA A 431 -24.47 -12.96 28.99
N SER A 432 -25.27 -14.03 28.77
CA SER A 432 -25.70 -14.93 29.84
C SER A 432 -24.55 -15.73 30.45
N VAL A 433 -23.58 -16.16 29.62
CA VAL A 433 -22.37 -16.86 30.09
C VAL A 433 -21.54 -15.95 31.00
N LEU A 434 -21.33 -14.70 30.62
CA LEU A 434 -20.61 -13.73 31.46
C LEU A 434 -21.36 -13.42 32.76
N GLN A 435 -22.69 -13.36 32.72
CA GLN A 435 -23.50 -13.19 33.90
C GLN A 435 -23.37 -14.40 34.86
N GLU A 436 -23.36 -15.61 34.34
CA GLU A 436 -23.16 -16.85 35.12
C GLU A 436 -21.75 -16.87 35.77
N MET A 437 -20.76 -16.22 35.17
CA MET A 437 -19.44 -15.99 35.77
C MET A 437 -19.42 -14.87 36.82
N GLY A 438 -20.57 -14.22 37.07
CA GLY A 438 -20.75 -13.20 38.11
C GLY A 438 -20.60 -11.76 37.64
N ALA A 439 -20.46 -11.50 36.33
CA ALA A 439 -20.37 -10.16 35.80
C ALA A 439 -21.69 -9.41 35.75
N THR A 440 -21.65 -8.08 35.94
CA THR A 440 -22.72 -7.16 35.54
C THR A 440 -22.45 -6.68 34.13
N VAL A 441 -23.13 -7.27 33.13
CA VAL A 441 -22.79 -7.02 31.71
C VAL A 441 -23.53 -5.82 31.15
N LYS A 442 -22.76 -4.82 30.68
CA LYS A 442 -23.25 -3.70 29.89
C LYS A 442 -22.91 -3.94 28.41
N VAL A 443 -23.85 -3.68 27.51
CA VAL A 443 -23.67 -3.97 26.08
C VAL A 443 -23.67 -2.70 25.26
N GLY A 444 -22.58 -2.46 24.54
CA GLY A 444 -22.48 -1.43 23.50
C GLY A 444 -22.92 -1.98 22.14
N CYS A 445 -24.01 -1.45 21.57
CA CYS A 445 -24.52 -1.91 20.29
C CYS A 445 -25.09 -0.79 19.41
N PRO A 446 -25.29 -1.05 18.09
CA PRO A 446 -25.99 -0.12 17.21
C PRO A 446 -27.40 0.20 17.70
N PRO A 447 -27.91 1.44 17.50
CA PRO A 447 -29.24 1.88 17.96
C PRO A 447 -30.39 0.96 17.54
N ALA A 448 -30.32 0.37 16.35
CA ALA A 448 -31.35 -0.53 15.83
C ALA A 448 -31.54 -1.83 16.66
N LEU A 449 -30.55 -2.24 17.42
CA LEU A 449 -30.60 -3.41 18.31
C LEU A 449 -30.94 -3.04 19.75
N ALA A 450 -30.83 -1.77 20.13
CA ALA A 450 -30.86 -1.35 21.52
C ALA A 450 -32.16 -1.73 22.26
N ARG A 451 -33.31 -1.58 21.62
CA ARG A 451 -34.59 -1.90 22.22
C ARG A 451 -34.76 -3.41 22.45
N LEU A 452 -34.29 -4.21 21.48
CA LEU A 452 -34.33 -5.68 21.57
C LEU A 452 -33.41 -6.22 22.66
N PHE A 453 -32.25 -5.60 22.85
CA PHE A 453 -31.23 -6.14 23.77
C PHE A 453 -31.49 -5.83 25.26
N LYS A 454 -32.46 -4.97 25.58
CA LYS A 454 -32.80 -4.65 26.96
C LYS A 454 -33.31 -5.87 27.76
N ASP A 455 -33.95 -6.82 27.07
CA ASP A 455 -34.56 -7.98 27.67
C ASP A 455 -33.78 -9.28 27.35
N VAL A 456 -32.55 -9.16 26.84
CA VAL A 456 -31.67 -10.32 26.63
C VAL A 456 -31.11 -10.79 27.95
N PRO A 457 -31.20 -12.09 28.27
CA PRO A 457 -30.63 -12.67 29.49
C PRO A 457 -29.14 -12.35 29.64
N GLY A 458 -28.75 -11.87 30.81
CA GLY A 458 -27.36 -11.45 31.07
C GLY A 458 -27.09 -9.98 30.84
N VAL A 459 -27.89 -9.27 30.08
CA VAL A 459 -27.70 -7.83 29.79
C VAL A 459 -28.30 -7.00 30.94
N SER A 460 -27.47 -6.18 31.60
CA SER A 460 -27.90 -5.26 32.66
C SER A 460 -28.19 -3.85 32.12
N GLU A 461 -27.47 -3.41 31.11
CA GLU A 461 -27.60 -2.07 30.51
C GLU A 461 -27.21 -2.11 29.04
N VAL A 462 -27.97 -1.40 28.22
CA VAL A 462 -27.66 -1.21 26.77
C VAL A 462 -27.22 0.20 26.50
N ILE A 463 -26.10 0.36 25.81
CA ILE A 463 -25.44 1.61 25.52
C ILE A 463 -25.40 1.81 24.01
N THR A 464 -25.86 2.95 23.55
CA THR A 464 -25.79 3.37 22.15
C THR A 464 -24.95 4.63 22.02
N GLY A 465 -24.07 4.68 21.03
CA GLY A 465 -23.19 5.84 20.79
C GLY A 465 -21.87 5.77 21.56
N ASN A 466 -21.35 6.93 22.03
CA ASN A 466 -20.02 6.99 22.63
C ASN A 466 -19.99 6.36 24.03
N ALA A 467 -19.18 5.31 24.21
CA ALA A 467 -18.97 4.62 25.48
C ALA A 467 -18.12 5.42 26.51
N GLY A 468 -17.56 6.57 26.16
CA GLY A 468 -16.64 7.34 26.99
C GLY A 468 -17.22 7.86 28.33
N THR A 469 -18.54 7.77 28.55
CA THR A 469 -19.19 8.10 29.83
C THR A 469 -19.55 6.88 30.69
N VAL A 470 -19.32 5.68 30.17
CA VAL A 470 -19.69 4.43 30.82
C VAL A 470 -18.58 3.97 31.75
N ARG A 471 -18.93 3.63 33.00
CA ARG A 471 -17.97 3.02 33.94
C ARG A 471 -18.06 1.50 33.86
N PHE A 472 -16.91 0.88 33.69
CA PHE A 472 -16.73 -0.59 33.70
C PHE A 472 -15.33 -0.92 34.20
N HIS A 473 -15.12 -2.14 34.67
CA HIS A 473 -13.83 -2.61 35.18
C HIS A 473 -12.97 -3.20 34.07
N SER A 474 -13.61 -3.95 33.18
CA SER A 474 -12.96 -4.56 32.01
C SER A 474 -13.92 -4.61 30.82
N HIS A 475 -13.39 -4.81 29.63
CA HIS A 475 -14.19 -4.89 28.42
C HIS A 475 -13.63 -5.91 27.43
N GLN A 476 -14.48 -6.34 26.48
CA GLN A 476 -14.03 -7.12 25.33
C GLN A 476 -15.00 -6.95 24.15
N ALA A 477 -14.47 -7.19 22.94
CA ALA A 477 -15.24 -7.31 21.73
C ALA A 477 -15.97 -8.68 21.69
N MET A 478 -17.20 -8.71 21.18
CA MET A 478 -18.04 -9.92 21.21
C MET A 478 -17.37 -11.14 20.57
N PHE A 479 -16.64 -10.94 19.46
CA PHE A 479 -15.99 -12.03 18.74
C PHE A 479 -14.67 -12.52 19.33
N SER A 480 -14.13 -11.85 20.34
CA SER A 480 -12.98 -12.39 21.09
C SER A 480 -13.41 -13.36 22.20
N LEU A 481 -14.70 -13.34 22.60
CA LEU A 481 -15.22 -14.24 23.65
C LEU A 481 -15.09 -15.73 23.31
N PRO A 482 -15.36 -16.18 22.05
CA PRO A 482 -15.18 -17.58 21.70
C PRO A 482 -13.76 -18.10 21.95
N ARG A 483 -12.73 -17.28 21.68
CA ARG A 483 -11.33 -17.61 21.98
C ARG A 483 -11.11 -17.73 23.48
N ILE A 484 -11.45 -16.68 24.21
CA ILE A 484 -11.18 -16.59 25.65
C ILE A 484 -11.92 -17.70 26.43
N LEU A 485 -13.15 -18.02 26.02
CA LEU A 485 -13.98 -19.06 26.65
C LEU A 485 -13.72 -20.46 26.07
N GLY A 486 -12.79 -20.62 25.12
CA GLY A 486 -12.46 -21.91 24.52
C GLY A 486 -13.64 -22.58 23.81
N THR A 487 -14.44 -21.79 23.07
CA THR A 487 -15.63 -22.31 22.36
C THR A 487 -15.24 -23.29 21.26
N THR A 488 -15.80 -24.50 21.35
CA THR A 488 -15.74 -25.56 20.34
C THR A 488 -17.11 -25.80 19.74
N LEU A 489 -17.25 -26.66 18.74
CA LEU A 489 -18.58 -27.08 18.22
C LEU A 489 -19.47 -27.67 19.29
N ALA A 490 -18.89 -28.35 20.30
CA ALA A 490 -19.63 -29.00 21.39
C ALA A 490 -19.99 -28.04 22.52
N THR A 491 -19.35 -26.90 22.62
CA THR A 491 -19.52 -25.93 23.72
C THR A 491 -20.07 -24.57 23.24
N ILE A 492 -20.57 -24.50 22.02
CA ILE A 492 -21.36 -23.34 21.59
C ILE A 492 -22.52 -23.15 22.56
N PRO A 493 -22.71 -21.94 23.16
CA PRO A 493 -23.89 -21.68 23.95
C PRO A 493 -25.16 -21.86 23.12
N ASP A 494 -25.89 -22.95 23.31
CA ASP A 494 -27.03 -23.41 22.50
C ASP A 494 -28.40 -23.19 23.14
N ASN A 495 -28.47 -22.50 24.26
CA ASN A 495 -29.71 -22.12 24.95
C ASN A 495 -30.54 -21.18 24.05
N VAL A 496 -31.36 -21.77 23.16
CA VAL A 496 -32.25 -21.05 22.26
C VAL A 496 -33.70 -21.27 22.70
N PRO A 497 -34.54 -20.21 22.80
CA PRO A 497 -34.26 -18.81 22.50
C PRO A 497 -33.38 -18.12 23.57
N TYR A 498 -32.44 -17.29 23.12
CA TYR A 498 -31.64 -16.39 23.97
C TYR A 498 -31.98 -14.92 23.77
N ILE A 499 -32.88 -14.60 22.83
CA ILE A 499 -33.47 -13.27 22.63
C ILE A 499 -34.96 -13.38 22.89
N ASN A 500 -35.48 -12.48 23.72
CA ASN A 500 -36.90 -12.37 24.00
C ASN A 500 -37.50 -11.15 23.31
N VAL A 501 -38.73 -11.25 22.85
CA VAL A 501 -39.47 -10.11 22.33
C VAL A 501 -40.02 -9.30 23.50
N PRO A 502 -39.72 -7.98 23.61
CA PRO A 502 -40.28 -7.15 24.66
C PRO A 502 -41.81 -7.08 24.59
N ASP A 503 -42.51 -7.30 25.70
CA ASP A 503 -43.98 -7.27 25.81
C ASP A 503 -44.59 -5.91 25.37
N SER A 504 -43.80 -4.85 25.40
CA SER A 504 -44.21 -3.48 25.05
C SER A 504 -44.36 -3.23 23.54
N ILE A 505 -44.04 -4.22 22.69
CA ILE A 505 -44.06 -4.06 21.22
C ILE A 505 -45.40 -4.54 20.70
N GLY A 506 -46.29 -3.60 20.50
CA GLY A 506 -47.61 -3.85 19.89
C GLY A 506 -47.57 -3.79 18.35
N VAL A 507 -47.02 -4.81 17.72
CA VAL A 507 -47.05 -4.97 16.26
C VAL A 507 -47.74 -6.31 15.97
N ASP A 508 -48.88 -6.22 15.25
CA ASP A 508 -49.66 -7.41 14.90
C ASP A 508 -49.61 -7.66 13.40
N LEU A 509 -49.55 -8.95 13.04
CA LEU A 509 -49.76 -9.37 11.65
C LEU A 509 -51.21 -9.15 11.22
N PRO A 510 -51.49 -8.91 9.94
CA PRO A 510 -52.84 -8.96 9.39
C PRO A 510 -53.53 -10.27 9.76
N ALA A 511 -54.90 -10.24 9.94
CA ALA A 511 -55.67 -11.42 10.29
C ALA A 511 -55.45 -12.57 9.30
N THR A 512 -55.08 -13.76 9.84
CA THR A 512 -54.60 -14.92 9.05
C THR A 512 -55.24 -16.24 9.54
N GLU A 513 -56.47 -16.21 10.04
CA GLU A 513 -57.11 -17.40 10.60
C GLU A 513 -57.09 -18.56 9.59
N GLY A 514 -56.49 -19.69 9.99
CA GLY A 514 -56.46 -20.92 9.20
C GLY A 514 -55.34 -21.01 8.14
N PHE A 515 -54.49 -20.00 8.02
CA PHE A 515 -53.31 -20.02 7.11
C PHE A 515 -52.02 -20.24 7.86
N PHE A 516 -51.09 -20.97 7.22
CA PHE A 516 -49.71 -21.12 7.69
C PHE A 516 -48.90 -19.86 7.31
N ARG A 517 -48.30 -19.18 8.27
CA ARG A 517 -47.73 -17.86 8.12
C ARG A 517 -46.22 -17.97 7.82
N ILE A 518 -45.75 -17.50 6.67
CA ILE A 518 -44.39 -17.64 6.19
C ILE A 518 -43.78 -16.27 5.96
N GLY A 519 -42.68 -15.97 6.67
CA GLY A 519 -41.86 -14.79 6.40
C GLY A 519 -40.82 -15.08 5.32
N LEU A 520 -40.63 -14.15 4.38
CA LEU A 520 -39.69 -14.27 3.27
C LEU A 520 -38.66 -13.15 3.27
N THR A 521 -37.37 -13.51 3.07
CA THR A 521 -36.28 -12.58 2.70
C THR A 521 -35.44 -13.22 1.60
N TRP A 522 -35.18 -12.49 0.52
CA TRP A 522 -34.52 -13.02 -0.68
C TRP A 522 -33.32 -12.22 -1.14
N HIS A 523 -33.12 -10.99 -0.61
CA HIS A 523 -32.05 -10.11 -1.04
C HIS A 523 -31.26 -9.58 0.16
N GLY A 524 -29.92 -9.58 0.06
CA GLY A 524 -29.02 -8.99 1.04
C GLY A 524 -28.94 -7.45 0.94
N SER A 525 -28.16 -6.84 1.82
CA SER A 525 -27.99 -5.37 1.84
C SER A 525 -27.20 -4.80 0.66
N GLY A 526 -26.68 -5.63 -0.25
CA GLY A 526 -25.84 -5.21 -1.37
C GLY A 526 -24.43 -4.74 -0.97
N SER A 527 -24.04 -4.89 0.30
CA SER A 527 -22.72 -4.46 0.80
C SER A 527 -21.56 -5.32 0.31
N GLN A 528 -21.85 -6.49 -0.27
CA GLN A 528 -20.87 -7.40 -0.87
C GLN A 528 -21.03 -7.40 -2.39
N SER A 529 -19.93 -7.28 -3.12
CA SER A 529 -19.91 -7.34 -4.59
C SER A 529 -18.88 -8.40 -5.03
N PRO A 530 -19.31 -9.41 -5.84
CA PRO A 530 -20.67 -9.71 -6.24
C PRO A 530 -21.51 -10.28 -5.08
N ASP A 531 -22.82 -9.97 -5.06
CA ASP A 531 -23.74 -10.53 -4.06
C ASP A 531 -24.10 -11.97 -4.43
N ARG A 532 -23.39 -12.92 -3.82
CA ARG A 532 -23.57 -14.38 -4.03
C ARG A 532 -24.67 -14.98 -3.15
N ARG A 533 -25.28 -14.22 -2.23
CA ARG A 533 -26.28 -14.70 -1.25
C ARG A 533 -27.71 -14.48 -1.72
N SER A 534 -27.95 -13.46 -2.52
CA SER A 534 -29.30 -13.09 -2.97
C SER A 534 -29.87 -14.08 -3.97
N VAL A 535 -31.17 -14.35 -3.84
CA VAL A 535 -31.95 -15.16 -4.75
C VAL A 535 -32.77 -14.22 -5.63
N PRO A 536 -32.69 -14.31 -6.97
CA PRO A 536 -33.54 -13.53 -7.85
C PRO A 536 -35.02 -13.75 -7.53
N PHE A 537 -35.80 -12.68 -7.28
CA PHE A 537 -37.19 -12.79 -6.84
C PHE A 537 -38.08 -13.63 -7.78
N GLY A 538 -37.80 -13.58 -9.08
CA GLY A 538 -38.49 -14.42 -10.08
C GLY A 538 -38.39 -15.92 -9.82
N GLN A 539 -37.33 -16.38 -9.17
CA GLN A 539 -37.15 -17.80 -8.80
C GLN A 539 -37.91 -18.16 -7.51
N ILE A 540 -38.30 -17.20 -6.71
CA ILE A 540 -39.12 -17.40 -5.49
C ILE A 540 -40.61 -17.51 -5.81
N LEU A 541 -41.10 -16.96 -6.93
CA LEU A 541 -42.48 -16.95 -7.31
C LEU A 541 -43.21 -18.30 -7.17
N PRO A 542 -42.62 -19.47 -7.53
CA PRO A 542 -43.28 -20.75 -7.37
C PRO A 542 -43.58 -21.15 -5.92
N LEU A 543 -42.92 -20.54 -4.91
CA LEU A 543 -43.23 -20.77 -3.51
C LEU A 543 -44.57 -20.15 -3.11
N LEU A 544 -44.97 -19.01 -3.77
CA LEU A 544 -46.20 -18.28 -3.46
C LEU A 544 -47.48 -19.03 -3.91
N GLU A 545 -47.35 -20.14 -4.62
CA GLU A 545 -48.46 -20.94 -5.15
C GLU A 545 -49.12 -21.87 -4.08
N GLN A 546 -48.69 -21.83 -2.81
CA GLN A 546 -49.19 -22.69 -1.73
C GLN A 546 -50.53 -22.15 -1.21
N GLU A 547 -51.65 -22.87 -1.49
CA GLU A 547 -53.01 -22.40 -1.21
C GLU A 547 -53.32 -22.19 0.27
N ARG A 548 -52.65 -22.89 1.20
CA ARG A 548 -52.85 -22.78 2.65
C ARG A 548 -51.81 -21.94 3.38
N ALA A 549 -50.92 -21.29 2.63
CA ALA A 549 -49.90 -20.41 3.20
C ALA A 549 -50.24 -18.94 2.91
N MET A 550 -49.89 -18.10 3.85
CA MET A 550 -49.85 -16.66 3.71
C MET A 550 -48.43 -16.17 3.86
N PHE A 551 -47.99 -15.40 2.87
CA PHE A 551 -46.61 -14.94 2.79
C PHE A 551 -46.48 -13.49 3.22
N PHE A 552 -45.38 -13.21 3.94
CA PHE A 552 -45.05 -11.93 4.51
C PHE A 552 -43.60 -11.56 4.10
N ALA A 553 -43.44 -10.42 3.45
CA ALA A 553 -42.10 -9.93 3.10
C ALA A 553 -41.44 -9.28 4.32
N LEU A 554 -40.34 -9.90 4.77
CA LEU A 554 -39.41 -9.35 5.75
C LEU A 554 -38.22 -8.65 5.05
N GLN A 555 -38.46 -8.14 3.86
CA GLN A 555 -37.45 -7.55 2.98
C GLN A 555 -37.44 -6.04 3.13
N LEU A 556 -36.25 -5.47 3.45
CA LEU A 556 -36.05 -4.03 3.48
C LEU A 556 -35.31 -3.54 2.22
N GLY A 557 -35.33 -2.22 2.00
CA GLY A 557 -34.63 -1.55 0.93
C GLY A 557 -35.31 -1.71 -0.43
N GLU A 558 -34.57 -1.48 -1.51
CA GLU A 558 -35.08 -1.45 -2.89
C GLU A 558 -35.78 -2.76 -3.31
N ALA A 559 -35.26 -3.91 -2.81
CA ALA A 559 -35.82 -5.22 -3.11
C ALA A 559 -37.22 -5.47 -2.49
N SER A 560 -37.68 -4.68 -1.51
CA SER A 560 -39.06 -4.75 -0.99
C SER A 560 -40.10 -4.44 -2.07
N HIS A 561 -39.75 -3.79 -3.16
CA HIS A 561 -40.62 -3.47 -4.29
C HIS A 561 -40.68 -4.59 -5.34
N ASP A 562 -39.89 -5.66 -5.24
CA ASP A 562 -39.86 -6.74 -6.23
C ASP A 562 -41.23 -7.45 -6.41
N PRO A 563 -42.02 -7.73 -5.35
CA PRO A 563 -43.33 -8.32 -5.49
C PRO A 563 -44.28 -7.46 -6.37
N ALA A 564 -44.25 -6.16 -6.18
CA ALA A 564 -45.08 -5.24 -6.98
C ALA A 564 -44.61 -5.18 -8.45
N ARG A 565 -43.29 -5.16 -8.67
CA ARG A 565 -42.66 -5.21 -10.01
C ARG A 565 -42.99 -6.52 -10.75
N ALA A 566 -43.08 -7.63 -10.02
CA ALA A 566 -43.46 -8.93 -10.58
C ALA A 566 -44.95 -9.14 -10.72
N GLY A 567 -45.77 -8.17 -10.32
CA GLY A 567 -47.25 -8.25 -10.43
C GLY A 567 -47.92 -9.17 -9.38
N VAL A 568 -47.22 -9.57 -8.34
CA VAL A 568 -47.69 -10.46 -7.28
C VAL A 568 -47.80 -9.78 -5.89
N GLY A 569 -47.87 -8.46 -5.88
CA GLY A 569 -47.99 -7.68 -4.64
C GLY A 569 -49.16 -8.04 -3.73
N ASN A 570 -50.22 -8.67 -4.28
CA ASN A 570 -51.38 -9.16 -3.51
C ASN A 570 -51.17 -10.57 -2.90
N SER A 571 -50.13 -11.29 -3.33
CA SER A 571 -49.81 -12.65 -2.87
C SER A 571 -48.83 -12.69 -1.69
N ILE A 572 -48.22 -11.56 -1.35
CA ILE A 572 -47.30 -11.40 -0.28
C ILE A 572 -47.51 -10.05 0.43
N ALA A 573 -47.74 -10.07 1.73
CA ALA A 573 -47.96 -8.85 2.52
C ALA A 573 -46.60 -8.19 2.85
N ASP A 574 -46.44 -6.93 2.49
CA ASP A 574 -45.23 -6.15 2.79
C ASP A 574 -45.24 -5.71 4.26
N LEU A 575 -44.25 -6.23 5.05
CA LEU A 575 -44.06 -5.84 6.45
C LEU A 575 -42.99 -4.75 6.64
N SER A 576 -42.36 -4.30 5.58
CA SER A 576 -41.28 -3.30 5.70
C SER A 576 -41.68 -2.00 6.41
N PRO A 577 -42.94 -1.50 6.29
CA PRO A 577 -43.37 -0.32 7.04
C PRO A 577 -43.53 -0.54 8.57
N LEU A 578 -43.51 -1.77 9.01
CA LEU A 578 -43.64 -2.15 10.43
C LEU A 578 -42.28 -2.53 11.07
N MET A 579 -41.22 -2.56 10.27
CA MET A 579 -39.86 -3.00 10.68
C MET A 579 -38.97 -1.80 11.02
N ASP A 580 -39.39 -0.99 11.99
CA ASP A 580 -38.64 0.22 12.40
C ASP A 580 -37.27 -0.10 13.00
N ASP A 581 -37.15 -1.22 13.73
CA ASP A 581 -35.93 -1.75 14.33
C ASP A 581 -36.00 -3.27 14.51
N PHE A 582 -34.95 -3.86 15.08
CA PHE A 582 -34.91 -5.31 15.30
C PHE A 582 -35.89 -5.80 16.34
N ALA A 583 -36.38 -4.96 17.26
CA ALA A 583 -37.39 -5.34 18.21
C ALA A 583 -38.77 -5.48 17.55
N SER A 584 -39.14 -4.56 16.67
CA SER A 584 -40.35 -4.66 15.85
C SER A 584 -40.28 -5.86 14.89
N THR A 585 -39.11 -6.08 14.26
CA THR A 585 -38.88 -7.24 13.39
C THR A 585 -39.01 -8.55 14.17
N ALA A 586 -38.46 -8.63 15.39
CA ALA A 586 -38.59 -9.79 16.26
C ALA A 586 -40.04 -10.10 16.63
N ALA A 587 -40.84 -9.07 16.95
CA ALA A 587 -42.26 -9.21 17.24
C ALA A 587 -43.07 -9.75 16.05
N LEU A 588 -42.74 -9.32 14.83
CA LEU A 588 -43.34 -9.86 13.60
C LEU A 588 -42.94 -11.33 13.40
N ILE A 589 -41.62 -11.64 13.48
CA ILE A 589 -41.09 -13.00 13.34
C ILE A 589 -41.75 -13.96 14.39
N GLN A 590 -41.99 -13.49 15.62
CA GLN A 590 -42.60 -14.30 16.66
C GLN A 590 -43.99 -14.81 16.30
N GLN A 591 -44.73 -14.09 15.47
CA GLN A 591 -46.09 -14.43 15.03
C GLN A 591 -46.12 -15.33 13.79
N LEU A 592 -44.97 -15.56 13.13
CA LEU A 592 -44.86 -16.44 11.96
C LEU A 592 -44.76 -17.91 12.39
N ASP A 593 -45.11 -18.83 11.52
CA ASP A 593 -44.95 -20.26 11.72
C ASP A 593 -43.63 -20.77 11.14
N LEU A 594 -43.12 -20.10 10.06
CA LEU A 594 -41.87 -20.41 9.41
C LEU A 594 -41.23 -19.12 8.86
N VAL A 595 -39.91 -19.02 8.90
CA VAL A 595 -39.14 -18.01 8.20
C VAL A 595 -38.33 -18.71 7.10
N ILE A 596 -38.46 -18.25 5.85
CA ILE A 596 -37.59 -18.65 4.73
C ILE A 596 -36.74 -17.44 4.37
N THR A 597 -35.44 -17.58 4.50
CA THR A 597 -34.51 -16.46 4.35
C THR A 597 -33.23 -16.89 3.67
N ILE A 598 -32.43 -15.91 3.28
CA ILE A 598 -31.04 -16.08 2.90
C ILE A 598 -30.13 -15.69 4.08
N ASP A 599 -28.83 -15.83 3.93
CA ASP A 599 -27.84 -15.47 4.95
C ASP A 599 -27.78 -13.95 5.20
N THR A 600 -28.65 -13.50 6.11
CA THR A 600 -28.84 -12.11 6.54
C THR A 600 -29.10 -12.02 8.03
N SER A 601 -29.17 -10.79 8.58
CA SER A 601 -29.54 -10.55 9.97
C SER A 601 -30.91 -11.15 10.36
N VAL A 602 -31.84 -11.34 9.40
CA VAL A 602 -33.13 -12.01 9.64
C VAL A 602 -32.93 -13.48 10.02
N ALA A 603 -31.98 -14.18 9.37
CA ALA A 603 -31.66 -15.57 9.73
C ALA A 603 -31.16 -15.66 11.17
N HIS A 604 -30.25 -14.79 11.57
CA HIS A 604 -29.69 -14.73 12.92
C HIS A 604 -30.75 -14.36 13.97
N LEU A 605 -31.63 -13.41 13.66
CA LEU A 605 -32.72 -13.01 14.54
C LEU A 605 -33.74 -14.16 14.73
N ALA A 606 -34.17 -14.78 13.64
CA ALA A 606 -35.11 -15.90 13.68
C ALA A 606 -34.51 -17.10 14.45
N GLY A 607 -33.22 -17.40 14.19
CA GLY A 607 -32.50 -18.43 14.94
C GLY A 607 -32.37 -18.12 16.43
N ALA A 608 -32.06 -16.87 16.79
CA ALA A 608 -31.93 -16.43 18.18
C ALA A 608 -33.27 -16.48 18.94
N LEU A 609 -34.39 -16.28 18.26
CA LEU A 609 -35.77 -16.42 18.78
C LEU A 609 -36.24 -17.88 18.81
N GLY A 610 -35.46 -18.83 18.31
CA GLY A 610 -35.86 -20.25 18.25
C GLY A 610 -36.94 -20.53 17.20
N LYS A 611 -37.16 -19.65 16.24
CA LYS A 611 -38.16 -19.81 15.19
C LYS A 611 -37.75 -20.88 14.19
N PRO A 612 -38.68 -21.77 13.76
CA PRO A 612 -38.44 -22.62 12.60
C PRO A 612 -38.00 -21.77 11.39
N THR A 613 -36.82 -22.04 10.89
CA THR A 613 -36.22 -21.21 9.81
C THR A 613 -35.59 -22.11 8.76
N TRP A 614 -35.91 -21.84 7.50
CA TRP A 614 -35.28 -22.46 6.34
C TRP A 614 -34.36 -21.47 5.68
N LEU A 615 -33.08 -21.81 5.63
CA LEU A 615 -32.04 -20.92 5.16
C LEU A 615 -31.54 -21.36 3.78
N LEU A 616 -31.76 -20.51 2.79
CA LEU A 616 -31.20 -20.65 1.44
C LEU A 616 -29.74 -20.19 1.46
N LEU A 617 -28.83 -21.11 1.16
CA LEU A 617 -27.40 -20.84 1.22
C LEU A 617 -26.71 -20.97 -0.14
N SER A 618 -25.84 -20.02 -0.45
CA SER A 618 -24.86 -20.13 -1.53
C SER A 618 -23.95 -21.34 -1.34
N ALA A 619 -23.41 -21.87 -2.44
CA ALA A 619 -22.34 -22.87 -2.37
C ALA A 619 -21.10 -22.33 -1.65
N ALA A 620 -20.80 -21.05 -1.81
CA ALA A 620 -19.78 -20.31 -1.04
C ALA A 620 -20.44 -19.64 0.17
N ALA A 621 -20.92 -20.44 1.12
CA ALA A 621 -21.59 -19.95 2.32
C ALA A 621 -20.58 -19.43 3.36
N ASP A 622 -21.06 -18.59 4.27
CA ASP A 622 -20.30 -18.13 5.44
C ASP A 622 -19.89 -19.31 6.35
N TRP A 623 -18.75 -19.17 7.02
CA TRP A 623 -18.16 -20.18 7.91
C TRP A 623 -19.12 -20.68 8.99
N ARG A 624 -20.08 -19.86 9.43
CA ARG A 624 -21.07 -20.20 10.49
C ARG A 624 -21.94 -21.39 10.14
N TRP A 625 -22.15 -21.61 8.86
CA TRP A 625 -23.03 -22.65 8.35
C TRP A 625 -22.31 -23.97 8.06
N LEU A 626 -20.99 -24.03 8.27
CA LEU A 626 -20.14 -25.21 8.09
C LEU A 626 -20.33 -25.89 6.70
N LEU A 627 -19.75 -27.04 6.53
CA LEU A 627 -19.85 -27.85 5.31
C LEU A 627 -20.60 -29.16 5.57
N GLY A 628 -21.24 -29.71 4.52
CA GLY A 628 -21.74 -31.08 4.50
C GLY A 628 -22.86 -31.38 5.47
N ARG A 629 -23.64 -30.35 5.91
CA ARG A 629 -24.75 -30.51 6.84
C ARG A 629 -25.96 -29.67 6.44
N ASP A 630 -27.15 -30.11 6.89
CA ASP A 630 -28.43 -29.45 6.66
C ASP A 630 -29.00 -28.76 7.93
N ASP A 631 -28.26 -28.77 9.05
CA ASP A 631 -28.56 -28.13 10.31
C ASP A 631 -27.48 -27.08 10.68
N SER A 632 -27.71 -26.31 11.73
CA SER A 632 -26.74 -25.34 12.24
C SER A 632 -26.39 -25.62 13.69
N PRO A 633 -25.11 -25.70 14.08
CA PRO A 633 -24.71 -25.83 15.47
C PRO A 633 -24.99 -24.56 16.30
N TRP A 634 -25.12 -23.43 15.62
CA TRP A 634 -25.42 -22.13 16.23
C TRP A 634 -26.92 -21.94 16.51
N TYR A 635 -27.80 -22.58 15.71
CA TYR A 635 -29.25 -22.38 15.76
C TYR A 635 -29.98 -23.67 15.48
N PRO A 636 -30.37 -24.42 16.52
CA PRO A 636 -31.05 -25.72 16.34
C PRO A 636 -32.36 -25.65 15.55
N SER A 637 -33.00 -24.46 15.48
CA SER A 637 -34.24 -24.23 14.74
C SER A 637 -34.04 -23.97 13.25
N ILE A 638 -32.81 -23.87 12.78
CA ILE A 638 -32.49 -23.56 11.36
C ILE A 638 -32.19 -24.85 10.58
N ARG A 639 -32.85 -25.00 9.42
CA ARG A 639 -32.55 -26.00 8.40
C ARG A 639 -31.96 -25.33 7.16
N LEU A 640 -30.88 -25.93 6.61
CA LEU A 640 -30.10 -25.37 5.52
C LEU A 640 -30.48 -25.96 4.16
N PHE A 641 -30.72 -25.09 3.18
CA PHE A 641 -30.99 -25.44 1.78
C PHE A 641 -29.86 -24.87 0.92
N ARG A 642 -28.80 -25.65 0.75
CA ARG A 642 -27.56 -25.20 0.13
C ARG A 642 -27.56 -25.44 -1.38
N GLN A 643 -27.02 -24.48 -2.15
CA GLN A 643 -26.70 -24.67 -3.57
C GLN A 643 -25.70 -25.82 -3.75
N THR A 644 -25.89 -26.63 -4.80
CA THR A 644 -24.94 -27.63 -5.25
C THR A 644 -23.88 -27.02 -6.21
N LYS A 645 -24.26 -25.95 -6.88
CA LYS A 645 -23.39 -25.19 -7.80
C LYS A 645 -23.57 -23.70 -7.56
N LEU A 646 -22.48 -22.97 -7.48
CA LEU A 646 -22.48 -21.53 -7.26
C LEU A 646 -23.36 -20.80 -8.29
N GLY A 647 -24.27 -19.94 -7.78
CA GLY A 647 -25.21 -19.17 -8.60
C GLY A 647 -26.45 -19.92 -9.08
N ASP A 648 -26.52 -21.24 -8.88
CA ASP A 648 -27.70 -22.05 -9.27
C ASP A 648 -28.62 -22.32 -8.07
N TRP A 649 -29.73 -21.60 -8.01
CA TRP A 649 -30.78 -21.71 -6.98
C TRP A 649 -31.84 -22.76 -7.31
N SER A 650 -31.79 -23.42 -8.46
CA SER A 650 -32.85 -24.35 -8.92
C SER A 650 -33.04 -25.51 -7.98
N ASP A 651 -31.96 -26.22 -7.63
CA ASP A 651 -32.00 -27.40 -6.73
C ASP A 651 -32.49 -27.05 -5.32
N PRO A 652 -31.91 -26.07 -4.58
CA PRO A 652 -32.38 -25.77 -3.23
C PRO A 652 -33.83 -25.27 -3.20
N LEU A 653 -34.28 -24.51 -4.20
CA LEU A 653 -35.67 -24.05 -4.27
C LEU A 653 -36.66 -25.19 -4.58
N VAL A 654 -36.30 -26.16 -5.42
CA VAL A 654 -37.14 -27.35 -5.68
C VAL A 654 -37.30 -28.17 -4.39
N ARG A 655 -36.19 -28.48 -3.70
CA ARG A 655 -36.21 -29.20 -2.42
C ARG A 655 -37.05 -28.46 -1.36
N LEU A 656 -36.88 -27.16 -1.26
CA LEU A 656 -37.62 -26.33 -0.31
C LEU A 656 -39.12 -26.33 -0.64
N ARG A 657 -39.52 -26.19 -1.91
CA ARG A 657 -40.91 -26.21 -2.36
C ARG A 657 -41.57 -27.55 -2.05
N GLU A 658 -40.89 -28.68 -2.29
CA GLU A 658 -41.41 -30.00 -1.97
C GLU A 658 -41.64 -30.21 -0.47
N GLU A 659 -40.70 -29.77 0.35
CA GLU A 659 -40.86 -29.82 1.81
C GLU A 659 -41.98 -28.91 2.31
N LEU A 660 -42.12 -27.72 1.72
CA LEU A 660 -43.19 -26.78 2.08
C LEU A 660 -44.56 -27.38 1.77
N ALA A 661 -44.71 -28.00 0.58
CA ALA A 661 -45.99 -28.66 0.18
C ALA A 661 -46.36 -29.85 1.08
N ARG A 662 -45.40 -30.46 1.79
CA ARG A 662 -45.70 -31.51 2.78
C ARG A 662 -46.10 -30.94 4.16
N MET A 663 -45.72 -29.71 4.44
CA MET A 663 -45.89 -29.06 5.72
C MET A 663 -47.21 -28.27 5.81
N VAL A 664 -47.64 -27.70 4.71
CA VAL A 664 -48.85 -26.87 4.53
C VAL A 664 -49.94 -27.69 3.87
#